data_ba4091174cff0c6fdfe12141f3f04f92
#
_entry.id   ba4091174cff0c6fdfe12141f3f04f92
#
_cell.length_a   1.000
_cell.length_b   1.000
_cell.length_c   1.000
_cell.angle_alpha   90.00
_cell.angle_beta   90.00
_cell.angle_gamma   90.00
#
_symmetry.space_group_name_H-M   'P 1'
#
loop_
_entity.id
_entity.type
_entity.pdbx_description
1 polymer ?
#
loop_
_entity_poly.entity_id
_entity_poly.type
_entity_poly.pdbx_seq_one_letter_code
_entity_poly.pdbx_strand_id
1 'polypeptide(L)'
;MFIACVLLQLSGTSPDGLDFSRDVRPVLAKHCFECHGPDAAARKGDLRLDLEEDVVRDRGGYSVVDREAPAESELLSRIHGGDAFFDAMPPEGEPALSDEELRVLERWVAEGAPWGEHWAFRPPVQSSLGGESGSVAIDLLVQERLRAEGLEAAPAASRSTLLRRVTLDLTGLPPTPEEIRTFLADDSPAAYEGVVDRLLASPRFGERMALQWLDVARYADTNGYSIDGGRHMWAWRDWVIDAFNANMPFDQFTVEQLAGDLLPDATVSSRIASGFNRNHMNTHEGGTIEEEYLVEYAADRVATTSQAWLGLTMGCARCHDHKYDPISQREYYQFFAYFNSITDRGNDGDGGKNSMPFIPVFSEEQGRRLEAFERERAEVLGFLDEMTPARAGRLEAWAESEARRAGSRPAPVLSPWSVAGPFRAESGEEAFRVNFGPEPGPVGQAKVEPDGGASEIAWVIREDLTDGVPHALPGVKASTYLKRAVECEEAGPLQLSFGSDDAIRAWWNGVLILDANVRRGVQPHQERVRVVAQQGRNELLVKIVNDSGPGGVFFELESSGPPVEVRRALAVEASARNEEQHLRLAAYHGSIDPALAEVRAELDLLRQEIDAIEQRPETTAMVMEERAMRRPAHVLMRGVYDQKGEEVQPGTPAALPPLPADARPDRLGLARWLVDPGHPLTARVAVNSYWQLLFGTGLVETPEDFGVRGSMPSHPELLDWLAVDFVGSGWDVKAMLRQMVLSETYKQDAAVGPELLARDPENRLLARGPRFRLQAEIIRDVALSASGLLSPLIGGPSGRPYQPDGLWREMSHYGSTPATEQIYVQDHGEGLYRRGMYTIWKRTVPPPILAAFDAPSREVCVVRRSRTNTPLQALVLLNETGFVEASRALAQRVLLGSSGDDGARIAELYLLTVGREPAAGELEVVAALLERERARFAARPGDAEALISVGESPRAESLGAAEHAAWTLAAALMLNLSETVTRG
;
A
#
# COMPACT_ATOMS: atom_id res chain seq x y z
N MET A 1 50.48 -24.13 16.14
CA MET A 1 51.37 -23.07 16.58
C MET A 1 51.43 -22.03 15.47
N PHE A 2 50.63 -21.03 15.62
CA PHE A 2 50.68 -19.64 15.17
C PHE A 2 49.29 -19.05 15.41
N ILE A 3 49.11 -18.57 16.62
CA ILE A 3 47.97 -17.73 17.01
C ILE A 3 48.41 -16.30 16.65
N ALA A 4 47.82 -15.74 15.61
CA ALA A 4 47.97 -14.32 15.31
C ALA A 4 47.03 -13.55 16.25
N CYS A 5 47.60 -12.83 17.20
CA CYS A 5 46.92 -11.80 17.98
C CYS A 5 46.48 -10.69 17.04
N VAL A 6 45.14 -10.61 16.78
CA VAL A 6 44.52 -9.38 16.32
C VAL A 6 44.33 -8.52 17.58
N LEU A 7 45.18 -7.57 17.77
CA LEU A 7 45.00 -6.47 18.72
C LEU A 7 43.85 -5.60 18.18
N LEU A 8 42.66 -5.80 18.73
CA LEU A 8 41.63 -4.77 18.70
C LEU A 8 42.18 -3.53 19.42
N GLN A 9 42.44 -2.49 18.67
CA GLN A 9 42.55 -1.14 19.22
C GLN A 9 41.14 -0.73 19.66
N LEU A 10 40.82 -1.01 20.92
CA LEU A 10 39.79 -0.28 21.63
C LEU A 10 40.31 1.15 21.78
N SER A 11 39.86 2.06 20.90
CA SER A 11 39.96 3.50 21.10
C SER A 11 39.13 3.85 22.33
N GLY A 12 39.74 3.83 23.50
CA GLY A 12 39.16 4.36 24.71
C GLY A 12 38.96 5.86 24.56
N THR A 13 37.73 6.29 24.37
CA THR A 13 37.34 7.69 24.48
C THR A 13 37.51 8.10 25.95
N SER A 14 38.38 9.05 26.21
CA SER A 14 38.37 9.82 27.47
C SER A 14 37.02 10.51 27.62
N PRO A 15 36.46 10.65 28.83
CA PRO A 15 35.17 11.37 29.04
C PRO A 15 35.15 12.81 28.52
N ASP A 16 36.30 13.42 28.24
CA ASP A 16 36.48 14.76 27.69
C ASP A 16 37.03 14.78 26.24
N GLY A 17 37.09 13.66 25.55
CA GLY A 17 37.64 13.54 24.18
C GLY A 17 36.69 14.05 23.11
N LEU A 18 37.25 14.72 22.09
CA LEU A 18 36.53 15.22 20.94
C LEU A 18 36.21 14.03 20.01
N ASP A 19 34.93 13.83 19.69
CA ASP A 19 34.50 12.82 18.71
C ASP A 19 34.24 13.48 17.36
N PHE A 20 34.89 12.99 16.30
CA PHE A 20 34.77 13.58 14.96
C PHE A 20 33.33 13.52 14.43
N SER A 21 32.64 12.40 14.62
CA SER A 21 31.28 12.22 14.10
C SER A 21 30.27 13.09 14.85
N ARG A 22 30.45 13.28 16.17
CA ARG A 22 29.57 14.04 17.04
C ARG A 22 29.83 15.54 17.00
N ASP A 23 31.10 15.95 17.06
CA ASP A 23 31.48 17.34 17.35
C ASP A 23 31.97 18.08 16.11
N VAL A 24 32.76 17.43 15.24
CA VAL A 24 33.43 18.08 14.09
C VAL A 24 32.63 17.98 12.80
N ARG A 25 32.17 16.76 12.47
CA ARG A 25 31.45 16.53 11.23
C ARG A 25 30.21 17.42 11.06
N PRO A 26 29.35 17.68 12.07
CA PRO A 26 28.24 18.60 11.93
C PRO A 26 28.64 20.02 11.56
N VAL A 27 29.77 20.50 12.09
CA VAL A 27 30.30 21.83 11.74
C VAL A 27 30.76 21.87 10.29
N LEU A 28 31.52 20.85 9.85
CA LEU A 28 31.96 20.73 8.46
C LEU A 28 30.77 20.58 7.50
N ALA A 29 29.77 19.77 7.86
CA ALA A 29 28.57 19.56 7.05
C ALA A 29 27.76 20.85 6.88
N LYS A 30 27.65 21.66 7.95
CA LYS A 30 26.89 22.90 7.94
C LYS A 30 27.55 24.01 7.12
N HIS A 31 28.88 24.13 7.19
CA HIS A 31 29.60 25.28 6.66
C HIS A 31 30.52 24.99 5.46
N CYS A 32 30.86 23.71 5.21
CA CYS A 32 31.92 23.35 4.27
C CYS A 32 31.48 22.35 3.19
N PHE A 33 30.68 21.32 3.51
CA PHE A 33 30.38 20.23 2.57
C PHE A 33 29.54 20.66 1.36
N GLU A 34 28.85 21.77 1.42
CA GLU A 34 28.17 22.32 0.25
C GLU A 34 29.12 22.56 -0.93
N CYS A 35 30.34 23.06 -0.63
CA CYS A 35 31.36 23.33 -1.63
C CYS A 35 32.57 22.38 -1.59
N HIS A 36 32.74 21.61 -0.51
CA HIS A 36 33.87 20.70 -0.30
C HIS A 36 33.43 19.30 0.15
N GLY A 37 32.27 18.85 -0.30
CA GLY A 37 31.67 17.58 0.04
C GLY A 37 31.66 16.56 -1.12
N PRO A 38 30.81 15.52 -1.02
CA PRO A 38 30.72 14.42 -1.98
C PRO A 38 30.34 14.86 -3.39
N ASP A 39 29.48 15.89 -3.54
CA ASP A 39 28.94 16.31 -4.82
C ASP A 39 30.02 16.92 -5.73
N ALA A 40 30.42 16.15 -6.74
CA ALA A 40 31.43 16.57 -7.71
C ALA A 40 31.01 17.80 -8.54
N ALA A 41 29.72 18.03 -8.73
CA ALA A 41 29.20 19.15 -9.53
C ALA A 41 29.27 20.49 -8.78
N ALA A 42 29.12 20.45 -7.45
CA ALA A 42 29.20 21.63 -6.58
C ALA A 42 30.63 21.92 -6.06
N ARG A 43 31.52 20.93 -6.13
CA ARG A 43 32.84 20.97 -5.50
C ARG A 43 33.73 22.11 -5.98
N LYS A 44 34.34 22.79 -5.03
CA LYS A 44 35.30 23.88 -5.25
C LYS A 44 36.70 23.47 -4.84
N GLY A 45 37.71 23.99 -5.54
CA GLY A 45 39.15 23.80 -5.18
C GLY A 45 39.61 22.35 -5.23
N ASP A 46 38.89 21.42 -5.87
CA ASP A 46 39.18 19.98 -5.89
C ASP A 46 39.51 19.44 -4.47
N LEU A 47 38.68 19.86 -3.48
CA LEU A 47 38.85 19.53 -2.06
C LEU A 47 37.64 18.75 -1.53
N ARG A 48 37.90 17.64 -0.84
CA ARG A 48 36.97 16.75 -0.14
C ARG A 48 37.19 16.80 1.37
N LEU A 49 36.45 17.63 2.09
CA LEU A 49 36.50 17.70 3.55
C LEU A 49 35.70 16.55 4.25
N ASP A 50 35.06 15.75 3.49
CA ASP A 50 34.35 14.53 3.93
C ASP A 50 35.25 13.27 3.85
N LEU A 51 36.48 13.37 3.30
CA LEU A 51 37.46 12.30 3.19
C LEU A 51 38.74 12.64 3.94
N GLU A 52 39.15 11.77 4.89
CA GLU A 52 40.36 11.92 5.69
C GLU A 52 41.59 12.11 4.82
N GLU A 53 41.76 11.23 3.82
CA GLU A 53 42.91 11.24 2.91
C GLU A 53 43.10 12.55 2.16
N ASP A 54 41.98 13.24 1.83
CA ASP A 54 42.06 14.52 1.10
C ASP A 54 42.32 15.70 2.01
N VAL A 55 41.87 15.60 3.26
CA VAL A 55 42.09 16.63 4.29
C VAL A 55 43.57 16.72 4.68
N VAL A 56 44.25 15.56 4.79
CA VAL A 56 45.66 15.49 5.20
C VAL A 56 46.67 15.45 4.04
N ARG A 57 46.19 15.43 2.80
CA ARG A 57 47.02 15.35 1.59
C ARG A 57 47.89 16.59 1.42
N ASP A 58 49.17 16.36 1.12
CA ASP A 58 50.08 17.44 0.68
C ASP A 58 49.60 18.00 -0.70
N ARG A 59 49.36 19.30 -0.73
CA ARG A 59 48.87 20.04 -1.90
C ARG A 59 49.94 20.95 -2.50
N GLY A 60 51.19 20.55 -2.38
CA GLY A 60 52.34 21.30 -2.92
C GLY A 60 53.03 22.20 -1.89
N GLY A 61 53.20 21.65 -0.70
CA GLY A 61 53.92 22.29 0.42
C GLY A 61 52.99 22.84 1.51
N TYR A 62 51.69 22.50 1.45
CA TYR A 62 50.72 22.75 2.51
C TYR A 62 49.69 21.62 2.54
N SER A 63 49.05 21.44 3.69
CA SER A 63 47.90 20.55 3.86
C SER A 63 46.72 21.30 4.45
N VAL A 64 45.50 20.88 4.15
CA VAL A 64 44.32 21.48 4.77
C VAL A 64 44.37 21.31 6.29
N VAL A 65 44.73 20.09 6.73
CA VAL A 65 45.13 19.83 8.11
C VAL A 65 46.50 19.17 8.12
N ASP A 66 47.46 19.84 8.76
CA ASP A 66 48.81 19.31 8.99
C ASP A 66 48.88 18.65 10.37
N ARG A 67 49.03 17.33 10.39
CA ARG A 67 49.12 16.55 11.65
C ARG A 67 50.47 16.67 12.32
N GLU A 68 51.53 17.01 11.59
CA GLU A 68 52.89 17.18 12.14
C GLU A 68 53.07 18.61 12.67
N ALA A 69 52.46 19.59 12.03
CA ALA A 69 52.47 20.99 12.43
C ALA A 69 51.01 21.56 12.48
N PRO A 70 50.17 21.17 13.45
CA PRO A 70 48.76 21.54 13.49
C PRO A 70 48.49 23.05 13.37
N ALA A 71 49.38 23.90 13.91
CA ALA A 71 49.22 25.33 13.84
C ALA A 71 49.49 25.92 12.44
N GLU A 72 50.05 25.15 11.50
CA GLU A 72 50.32 25.52 10.11
C GLU A 72 49.24 25.02 9.16
N SER A 73 48.16 24.40 9.70
CA SER A 73 47.02 23.90 8.92
C SER A 73 46.34 25.03 8.17
N GLU A 74 46.16 24.89 6.85
CA GLU A 74 45.45 25.85 6.00
C GLU A 74 44.00 26.12 6.50
N LEU A 75 43.33 25.11 7.03
CA LEU A 75 42.00 25.25 7.60
C LEU A 75 41.94 26.34 8.65
N LEU A 76 42.90 26.35 9.59
CA LEU A 76 42.93 27.36 10.67
C LEU A 76 43.14 28.77 10.12
N SER A 77 44.05 28.95 9.15
CA SER A 77 44.23 30.26 8.51
C SER A 77 42.93 30.76 7.86
N ARG A 78 42.24 29.90 7.12
CA ARG A 78 41.03 30.28 6.42
C ARG A 78 39.84 30.60 7.33
N ILE A 79 39.63 29.80 8.40
CA ILE A 79 38.50 30.04 9.32
C ILE A 79 38.69 31.25 10.22
N HIS A 80 39.93 31.74 10.37
CA HIS A 80 40.29 32.97 11.09
C HIS A 80 40.32 34.24 10.19
N GLY A 81 39.83 34.16 8.99
CA GLY A 81 39.69 35.33 8.10
C GLY A 81 40.65 35.31 6.92
N GLY A 82 41.46 34.26 6.74
CA GLY A 82 42.41 34.12 5.65
C GLY A 82 43.71 34.92 5.91
N ASP A 83 44.59 34.88 4.92
CA ASP A 83 45.88 35.58 4.98
C ASP A 83 46.31 36.09 3.58
N ALA A 84 47.59 36.39 3.36
CA ALA A 84 48.11 36.87 2.06
C ALA A 84 48.05 35.79 0.96
N PHE A 85 47.88 34.54 1.30
CA PHE A 85 47.89 33.37 0.39
C PHE A 85 46.53 32.66 0.29
N PHE A 86 45.67 32.76 1.33
CA PHE A 86 44.44 32.03 1.43
C PHE A 86 43.25 32.91 1.77
N ASP A 87 42.17 32.81 1.00
CA ASP A 87 40.94 33.52 1.26
C ASP A 87 40.21 32.97 2.49
N ALA A 88 39.46 33.83 3.16
CA ALA A 88 38.62 33.43 4.30
C ALA A 88 37.58 32.38 3.93
N MET A 89 37.29 31.45 4.85
CA MET A 89 36.25 30.45 4.75
C MET A 89 35.42 30.41 6.04
N PRO A 90 34.09 30.32 5.96
CA PRO A 90 33.25 30.43 4.75
C PRO A 90 33.41 31.76 4.01
N PRO A 91 33.14 31.78 2.69
CA PRO A 91 33.28 33.02 1.90
C PRO A 91 32.24 34.07 2.30
N GLU A 92 32.51 35.36 1.93
CA GLU A 92 31.59 36.47 2.22
C GLU A 92 30.19 36.23 1.65
N GLY A 93 29.16 36.33 2.51
CA GLY A 93 27.76 36.04 2.16
C GLY A 93 27.26 34.71 2.67
N GLU A 94 28.14 33.81 3.08
CA GLU A 94 27.75 32.54 3.73
C GLU A 94 27.73 32.70 5.27
N PRO A 95 26.95 31.86 5.99
CA PRO A 95 26.88 31.90 7.46
C PRO A 95 28.26 31.71 8.10
N ALA A 96 28.69 32.68 8.92
CA ALA A 96 29.96 32.59 9.65
C ALA A 96 29.89 31.48 10.73
N LEU A 97 31.07 30.93 11.05
CA LEU A 97 31.23 30.03 12.20
C LEU A 97 30.99 30.80 13.51
N SER A 98 30.29 30.18 14.44
CA SER A 98 30.17 30.69 15.81
C SER A 98 31.50 30.47 16.57
N ASP A 99 31.68 31.20 17.69
CA ASP A 99 32.88 31.06 18.54
C ASP A 99 33.02 29.62 19.11
N GLU A 100 31.92 28.88 19.25
CA GLU A 100 31.93 27.51 19.70
C GLU A 100 32.39 26.56 18.58
N GLU A 101 31.85 26.74 17.38
CA GLU A 101 32.22 25.97 16.18
C GLU A 101 33.71 26.19 15.81
N LEU A 102 34.21 27.41 15.94
CA LEU A 102 35.63 27.71 15.76
C LEU A 102 36.47 26.91 16.76
N ARG A 103 36.15 26.95 18.05
CA ARG A 103 36.88 26.23 19.10
C ARG A 103 36.85 24.71 18.87
N VAL A 104 35.78 24.16 18.36
CA VAL A 104 35.69 22.74 18.00
C VAL A 104 36.71 22.39 16.92
N LEU A 105 36.76 23.17 15.83
CA LEU A 105 37.69 22.94 14.72
C LEU A 105 39.13 23.15 15.13
N GLU A 106 39.43 24.22 15.91
CA GLU A 106 40.76 24.46 16.47
C GLU A 106 41.26 23.31 17.33
N ARG A 107 40.41 22.84 18.25
CA ARG A 107 40.71 21.72 19.12
C ARG A 107 40.92 20.44 18.31
N TRP A 108 40.07 20.17 17.33
CA TRP A 108 40.20 19.01 16.46
C TRP A 108 41.53 18.96 15.73
N VAL A 109 41.92 20.07 15.12
CA VAL A 109 43.26 20.19 14.46
C VAL A 109 44.39 20.01 15.47
N ALA A 110 44.30 20.66 16.66
CA ALA A 110 45.32 20.59 17.70
C ALA A 110 45.49 19.18 18.28
N GLU A 111 44.42 18.37 18.33
CA GLU A 111 44.44 16.96 18.79
C GLU A 111 44.92 15.99 17.67
N GLY A 112 45.41 16.50 16.54
CA GLY A 112 45.93 15.70 15.42
C GLY A 112 44.85 15.21 14.45
N ALA A 113 43.72 15.89 14.43
CA ALA A 113 42.58 15.66 13.57
C ALA A 113 42.13 14.18 13.56
N PRO A 114 41.75 13.64 14.73
CA PRO A 114 41.22 12.28 14.79
C PRO A 114 39.99 12.18 13.86
N TRP A 115 39.96 11.12 13.07
CA TRP A 115 38.87 10.88 12.10
C TRP A 115 37.98 9.73 12.54
N GLY A 116 36.70 9.82 12.19
CA GLY A 116 35.73 8.76 12.51
C GLY A 116 34.67 8.60 11.42
N GLU A 117 34.27 7.36 11.19
CA GLU A 117 33.14 7.04 10.35
C GLU A 117 31.84 7.56 10.99
N HIS A 118 30.88 7.99 10.17
CA HIS A 118 29.60 8.48 10.67
C HIS A 118 28.87 7.37 11.45
N TRP A 119 28.31 7.73 12.62
CA TRP A 119 27.67 6.76 13.53
C TRP A 119 26.59 5.90 12.86
N ALA A 120 25.82 6.48 11.92
CA ALA A 120 24.71 5.81 11.26
C ALA A 120 25.16 4.70 10.29
N PHE A 121 26.40 4.76 9.77
CA PHE A 121 26.90 3.75 8.84
C PHE A 121 27.68 2.61 9.53
N ARG A 122 27.90 2.72 10.84
CA ARG A 122 28.53 1.68 11.65
C ARG A 122 27.46 0.75 12.25
N PRO A 123 27.70 -0.59 12.29
CA PRO A 123 26.80 -1.50 12.99
C PRO A 123 26.55 -1.05 14.44
N PRO A 124 25.33 -1.23 14.97
CA PRO A 124 25.03 -0.92 16.35
C PRO A 124 25.84 -1.79 17.30
N VAL A 125 26.26 -1.21 18.43
CA VAL A 125 27.11 -1.88 19.43
C VAL A 125 26.32 -2.09 20.71
N GLN A 126 26.35 -3.32 21.23
CA GLN A 126 25.73 -3.62 22.51
C GLN A 126 26.52 -3.02 23.67
N SER A 127 25.91 -2.12 24.43
CA SER A 127 26.46 -1.57 25.64
C SER A 127 26.54 -2.65 26.75
N SER A 128 27.64 -2.69 27.48
CA SER A 128 27.82 -3.60 28.61
C SER A 128 27.10 -3.07 29.85
N LEU A 129 25.97 -3.64 30.19
CA LEU A 129 25.12 -3.24 31.32
C LEU A 129 25.18 -4.22 32.50
N GLY A 130 26.27 -4.99 32.62
CA GLY A 130 26.45 -5.92 33.74
C GLY A 130 25.48 -7.10 33.78
N GLY A 131 24.79 -7.38 32.65
CA GLY A 131 23.79 -8.43 32.53
C GLY A 131 22.35 -7.97 32.70
N GLU A 132 22.09 -6.69 32.93
CA GLU A 132 20.75 -6.11 32.97
C GLU A 132 20.15 -6.01 31.57
N SER A 133 18.83 -6.21 31.47
CA SER A 133 18.09 -6.28 30.22
C SER A 133 16.68 -5.68 30.36
N GLY A 134 15.96 -5.56 29.24
CA GLY A 134 14.59 -5.12 29.23
C GLY A 134 14.42 -3.66 29.68
N SER A 135 13.34 -3.37 30.39
CA SER A 135 13.03 -2.02 30.87
C SER A 135 14.10 -1.45 31.81
N VAL A 136 14.79 -2.29 32.56
CA VAL A 136 15.87 -1.87 33.48
C VAL A 136 17.07 -1.29 32.72
N ALA A 137 17.43 -1.89 31.58
CA ALA A 137 18.50 -1.38 30.72
C ALA A 137 18.18 0.02 30.17
N ILE A 138 16.94 0.24 29.73
CA ILE A 138 16.44 1.55 29.28
C ILE A 138 16.67 2.59 30.41
N ASP A 139 16.22 2.28 31.61
CA ASP A 139 16.28 3.19 32.75
C ASP A 139 17.72 3.50 33.16
N LEU A 140 18.61 2.50 33.13
CA LEU A 140 20.03 2.71 33.46
C LEU A 140 20.70 3.69 32.48
N LEU A 141 20.47 3.50 31.16
CA LEU A 141 21.09 4.34 30.12
C LEU A 141 20.54 5.78 30.18
N VAL A 142 19.23 5.96 30.41
CA VAL A 142 18.65 7.28 30.57
C VAL A 142 19.15 7.94 31.85
N GLN A 143 19.22 7.21 32.98
CA GLN A 143 19.75 7.76 34.24
C GLN A 143 21.22 8.12 34.17
N GLU A 144 22.03 7.38 33.43
CA GLU A 144 23.45 7.72 33.21
C GLU A 144 23.58 9.08 32.50
N ARG A 145 22.78 9.29 31.44
CA ARG A 145 22.73 10.56 30.74
C ARG A 145 22.23 11.71 31.63
N LEU A 146 21.16 11.50 32.40
CA LEU A 146 20.65 12.49 33.32
C LEU A 146 21.70 12.89 34.38
N ARG A 147 22.43 11.92 34.96
CA ARG A 147 23.52 12.20 35.92
C ARG A 147 24.62 13.01 35.29
N ALA A 148 25.01 12.69 34.05
CA ALA A 148 26.05 13.46 33.33
C ALA A 148 25.61 14.91 33.12
N GLU A 149 24.32 15.15 32.91
CA GLU A 149 23.75 16.50 32.81
C GLU A 149 23.39 17.15 34.15
N GLY A 150 23.59 16.45 35.26
CA GLY A 150 23.21 16.95 36.61
C GLY A 150 21.69 17.15 36.75
N LEU A 151 20.89 16.29 36.12
CA LEU A 151 19.43 16.28 36.17
C LEU A 151 18.91 15.07 36.94
N GLU A 152 17.73 15.20 37.52
CA GLU A 152 16.99 14.11 38.14
C GLU A 152 15.73 13.79 37.37
N ALA A 153 15.35 12.51 37.34
CA ALA A 153 14.12 12.05 36.72
C ALA A 153 12.90 12.52 37.51
N ALA A 154 11.81 12.87 36.84
CA ALA A 154 10.54 13.17 37.45
C ALA A 154 9.98 11.95 38.19
N PRO A 155 9.18 12.14 39.24
CA PRO A 155 8.48 11.03 39.91
C PRO A 155 7.52 10.32 38.96
N ALA A 156 7.06 9.13 39.34
CA ALA A 156 6.04 8.41 38.60
C ALA A 156 4.74 9.20 38.49
N ALA A 157 4.12 9.17 37.33
CA ALA A 157 2.78 9.74 37.12
C ALA A 157 1.71 9.01 37.96
N SER A 158 0.55 9.63 38.12
CA SER A 158 -0.58 8.98 38.78
C SER A 158 -1.02 7.71 38.08
N ARG A 159 -1.57 6.76 38.82
CA ARG A 159 -2.06 5.49 38.25
C ARG A 159 -3.09 5.71 37.14
N SER A 160 -4.00 6.67 37.31
CA SER A 160 -4.99 7.02 36.27
C SER A 160 -4.34 7.60 35.03
N THR A 161 -3.35 8.47 35.18
CA THR A 161 -2.54 9.01 34.05
C THR A 161 -1.81 7.90 33.30
N LEU A 162 -1.15 6.97 34.01
CA LEU A 162 -0.43 5.85 33.44
C LEU A 162 -1.36 4.91 32.65
N LEU A 163 -2.53 4.58 33.22
CA LEU A 163 -3.51 3.74 32.52
C LEU A 163 -3.99 4.41 31.23
N ARG A 164 -4.37 5.69 31.29
CA ARG A 164 -4.81 6.44 30.11
C ARG A 164 -3.71 6.52 29.07
N ARG A 165 -2.50 6.83 29.47
CA ARG A 165 -1.33 6.94 28.60
C ARG A 165 -1.08 5.64 27.84
N VAL A 166 -0.93 4.53 28.56
CA VAL A 166 -0.58 3.25 27.92
C VAL A 166 -1.73 2.69 27.07
N THR A 167 -3.00 2.94 27.47
CA THR A 167 -4.15 2.50 26.66
C THR A 167 -4.22 3.27 25.34
N LEU A 168 -4.04 4.57 25.34
CA LEU A 168 -3.96 5.40 24.13
C LEU A 168 -2.76 5.03 23.25
N ASP A 169 -1.61 4.75 23.85
CA ASP A 169 -0.39 4.43 23.09
C ASP A 169 -0.45 3.07 22.42
N LEU A 170 -1.02 2.06 23.05
CA LEU A 170 -1.06 0.70 22.55
C LEU A 170 -2.33 0.37 21.74
N THR A 171 -3.44 1.12 21.94
CA THR A 171 -4.71 0.83 21.26
C THR A 171 -5.29 2.02 20.49
N GLY A 172 -4.84 3.25 20.77
CA GLY A 172 -5.40 4.47 20.23
C GLY A 172 -6.79 4.83 20.79
N LEU A 173 -7.22 4.18 21.86
CA LEU A 173 -8.50 4.40 22.52
C LEU A 173 -8.29 4.76 24.01
N PRO A 174 -9.18 5.54 24.62
CA PRO A 174 -9.12 5.77 26.08
C PRO A 174 -9.57 4.51 26.84
N PRO A 175 -9.13 4.34 28.08
CA PRO A 175 -9.66 3.28 28.96
C PRO A 175 -11.13 3.54 29.28
N THR A 176 -11.89 2.48 29.44
CA THR A 176 -13.28 2.56 29.91
C THR A 176 -13.34 2.89 31.40
N PRO A 177 -14.45 3.49 31.93
CA PRO A 177 -14.62 3.70 33.33
C PRO A 177 -14.49 2.45 34.20
N GLU A 178 -14.87 1.28 33.69
CA GLU A 178 -14.71 -0.01 34.36
C GLU A 178 -13.26 -0.42 34.49
N GLU A 179 -12.48 -0.30 33.38
CA GLU A 179 -11.03 -0.57 33.39
C GLU A 179 -10.29 0.37 34.36
N ILE A 180 -10.68 1.65 34.43
CA ILE A 180 -10.11 2.62 35.36
C ILE A 180 -10.39 2.18 36.81
N ARG A 181 -11.66 1.90 37.16
CA ARG A 181 -12.03 1.46 38.50
C ARG A 181 -11.34 0.15 38.89
N THR A 182 -11.29 -0.82 37.99
CA THR A 182 -10.65 -2.11 38.24
C THR A 182 -9.15 -1.94 38.49
N PHE A 183 -8.46 -1.18 37.64
CA PHE A 183 -7.03 -0.94 37.79
C PHE A 183 -6.70 -0.15 39.08
N LEU A 184 -7.48 0.87 39.41
CA LEU A 184 -7.26 1.67 40.61
C LEU A 184 -7.52 0.88 41.91
N ALA A 185 -8.37 -0.16 41.87
CA ALA A 185 -8.66 -1.05 42.98
C ALA A 185 -7.63 -2.19 43.15
N ASP A 186 -6.81 -2.44 42.17
CA ASP A 186 -5.78 -3.53 42.19
C ASP A 186 -4.43 -2.96 42.64
N ASP A 187 -4.09 -3.14 43.91
CA ASP A 187 -2.81 -2.71 44.50
C ASP A 187 -1.65 -3.72 44.31
N SER A 188 -1.85 -4.77 43.52
CA SER A 188 -0.78 -5.75 43.28
C SER A 188 0.38 -5.13 42.50
N PRO A 189 1.65 -5.53 42.77
CA PRO A 189 2.80 -5.05 42.01
C PRO A 189 2.73 -5.33 40.52
N ALA A 190 1.99 -6.38 40.10
CA ALA A 190 1.83 -6.79 38.71
C ALA A 190 0.65 -6.11 38.00
N ALA A 191 -0.14 -5.25 38.68
CA ALA A 191 -1.35 -4.66 38.11
C ALA A 191 -1.09 -3.92 36.80
N TYR A 192 -0.03 -3.10 36.73
CA TYR A 192 0.33 -2.36 35.52
C TYR A 192 0.85 -3.26 34.41
N GLU A 193 1.66 -4.25 34.74
CA GLU A 193 2.17 -5.26 33.78
C GLU A 193 1.00 -6.05 33.17
N GLY A 194 0.03 -6.47 33.98
CA GLY A 194 -1.18 -7.15 33.50
C GLY A 194 -2.03 -6.29 32.55
N VAL A 195 -2.09 -4.98 32.78
CA VAL A 195 -2.73 -4.03 31.84
C VAL A 195 -1.96 -4.00 30.52
N VAL A 196 -0.63 -3.86 30.55
CA VAL A 196 0.21 -3.83 29.34
C VAL A 196 0.02 -5.10 28.50
N ASP A 197 0.08 -6.25 29.13
CA ASP A 197 -0.06 -7.54 28.44
C ASP A 197 -1.45 -7.69 27.80
N ARG A 198 -2.50 -7.27 28.50
CA ARG A 198 -3.87 -7.24 27.95
C ARG A 198 -4.00 -6.31 26.74
N LEU A 199 -3.39 -5.14 26.77
CA LEU A 199 -3.44 -4.17 25.69
C LEU A 199 -2.67 -4.64 24.46
N LEU A 200 -1.50 -5.27 24.65
CA LEU A 200 -0.71 -5.89 23.57
C LEU A 200 -1.43 -7.07 22.91
N ALA A 201 -2.31 -7.77 23.65
CA ALA A 201 -3.14 -8.85 23.14
C ALA A 201 -4.45 -8.33 22.48
N SER A 202 -4.78 -7.05 22.63
CA SER A 202 -6.00 -6.47 22.07
C SER A 202 -5.94 -6.41 20.53
N PRO A 203 -7.03 -6.73 19.81
CA PRO A 203 -7.07 -6.53 18.35
C PRO A 203 -6.96 -5.05 17.94
N ARG A 204 -7.16 -4.11 18.86
CA ARG A 204 -6.97 -2.67 18.65
C ARG A 204 -5.49 -2.27 18.58
N PHE A 205 -4.59 -3.14 19.04
CA PHE A 205 -3.15 -2.94 18.92
C PHE A 205 -2.71 -2.82 17.45
N GLY A 206 -3.15 -3.76 16.61
CA GLY A 206 -2.83 -3.72 15.17
C GLY A 206 -3.33 -2.45 14.48
N GLU A 207 -4.55 -1.98 14.79
CA GLU A 207 -5.06 -0.72 14.28
C GLU A 207 -4.17 0.47 14.70
N ARG A 208 -3.71 0.49 15.95
CA ARG A 208 -2.86 1.56 16.46
C ARG A 208 -1.49 1.60 15.79
N MET A 209 -0.85 0.45 15.61
CA MET A 209 0.45 0.36 14.95
C MET A 209 0.32 0.65 13.45
N ALA A 210 -0.72 0.13 12.80
CA ALA A 210 -1.00 0.37 11.40
C ALA A 210 -1.18 1.86 11.08
N LEU A 211 -1.78 2.66 11.97
CA LEU A 211 -2.04 4.08 11.74
C LEU A 211 -0.78 4.86 11.35
N GLN A 212 0.35 4.62 12.02
CA GLN A 212 1.63 5.24 11.68
C GLN A 212 2.18 4.69 10.36
N TRP A 213 2.05 3.37 10.14
CA TRP A 213 2.54 2.72 8.93
C TRP A 213 1.79 3.17 7.67
N LEU A 214 0.50 3.55 7.79
CA LEU A 214 -0.28 4.11 6.68
C LEU A 214 0.32 5.43 6.14
N ASP A 215 0.89 6.26 7.00
CA ASP A 215 1.56 7.51 6.59
C ASP A 215 2.90 7.22 5.88
N VAL A 216 3.69 6.30 6.44
CA VAL A 216 4.94 5.83 5.83
C VAL A 216 4.66 5.23 4.45
N ALA A 217 3.64 4.42 4.34
CA ALA A 217 3.25 3.75 3.11
C ALA A 217 2.48 4.64 2.12
N ARG A 218 2.13 5.88 2.46
CA ARG A 218 1.33 6.79 1.61
C ARG A 218 -0.07 6.22 1.29
N TYR A 219 -0.68 5.44 2.21
CA TYR A 219 -1.98 4.83 2.00
C TYR A 219 -3.05 5.86 1.64
N ALA A 220 -3.79 5.62 0.57
CA ALA A 220 -4.97 6.38 0.21
C ALA A 220 -5.96 5.54 -0.60
N ASP A 221 -7.23 5.93 -0.57
CA ASP A 221 -8.31 5.30 -1.33
C ASP A 221 -8.45 5.89 -2.73
N THR A 222 -7.56 6.81 -3.13
CA THR A 222 -7.52 7.43 -4.47
C THR A 222 -6.12 7.48 -5.04
N ASN A 223 -6.03 7.70 -6.35
CA ASN A 223 -4.79 7.60 -7.12
C ASN A 223 -3.87 8.83 -6.98
N GLY A 224 -4.42 10.01 -6.69
CA GLY A 224 -3.67 11.26 -6.70
C GLY A 224 -3.60 11.90 -8.09
N TYR A 225 -2.68 12.82 -8.28
CA TYR A 225 -2.58 13.70 -9.45
C TYR A 225 -3.90 14.48 -9.70
N SER A 226 -4.14 14.99 -10.90
CA SER A 226 -5.27 15.90 -11.14
C SER A 226 -6.62 15.18 -11.28
N ILE A 227 -6.65 13.94 -11.75
CA ILE A 227 -7.90 13.18 -11.86
C ILE A 227 -8.30 12.57 -10.53
N ASP A 228 -7.37 12.03 -9.78
CA ASP A 228 -7.52 11.48 -8.42
C ASP A 228 -8.74 10.56 -8.25
N GLY A 229 -8.90 9.62 -9.17
CA GLY A 229 -9.95 8.60 -9.12
C GLY A 229 -9.76 7.58 -8.02
N GLY A 230 -10.85 6.94 -7.62
CA GLY A 230 -10.85 5.94 -6.55
C GLY A 230 -10.05 4.68 -6.86
N ARG A 231 -9.54 4.02 -5.82
CA ARG A 231 -8.89 2.71 -5.86
C ARG A 231 -9.17 1.91 -4.60
N HIS A 232 -8.93 0.61 -4.65
CA HIS A 232 -9.19 -0.28 -3.52
C HIS A 232 -7.86 -0.77 -2.92
N MET A 233 -7.42 -0.13 -1.82
CA MET A 233 -6.18 -0.51 -1.10
C MET A 233 -6.46 -1.05 0.31
N TRP A 234 -7.72 -1.09 0.75
CA TRP A 234 -8.06 -1.45 2.11
C TRP A 234 -7.66 -2.90 2.49
N ALA A 235 -7.63 -3.84 1.55
CA ALA A 235 -7.15 -5.19 1.82
C ALA A 235 -5.66 -5.19 2.27
N TRP A 236 -4.82 -4.32 1.70
CA TRP A 236 -3.44 -4.14 2.16
C TRP A 236 -3.38 -3.50 3.56
N ARG A 237 -4.21 -2.50 3.84
CA ARG A 237 -4.29 -1.91 5.18
C ARG A 237 -4.68 -2.95 6.23
N ASP A 238 -5.65 -3.78 5.91
CA ASP A 238 -6.14 -4.83 6.81
C ASP A 238 -5.05 -5.89 7.04
N TRP A 239 -4.30 -6.25 5.99
CA TRP A 239 -3.12 -7.10 6.13
C TRP A 239 -2.09 -6.52 7.12
N VAL A 240 -1.84 -5.20 7.09
CA VAL A 240 -0.93 -4.53 8.03
C VAL A 240 -1.45 -4.64 9.47
N ILE A 241 -2.76 -4.45 9.68
CA ILE A 241 -3.40 -4.59 11.00
C ILE A 241 -3.22 -6.02 11.52
N ASP A 242 -3.47 -7.01 10.69
CA ASP A 242 -3.38 -8.43 11.05
C ASP A 242 -1.94 -8.85 11.34
N ALA A 243 -0.97 -8.37 10.56
CA ALA A 243 0.44 -8.63 10.78
C ALA A 243 0.92 -8.13 12.15
N PHE A 244 0.53 -6.91 12.55
CA PHE A 244 0.84 -6.39 13.89
C PHE A 244 0.10 -7.15 14.99
N ASN A 245 -1.16 -7.50 14.80
CA ASN A 245 -1.92 -8.29 15.78
C ASN A 245 -1.32 -9.67 15.99
N ALA A 246 -0.89 -10.33 14.91
CA ALA A 246 -0.20 -11.62 14.95
C ALA A 246 1.23 -11.52 15.50
N ASN A 247 1.72 -10.30 15.77
CA ASN A 247 3.11 -10.06 16.15
C ASN A 247 4.11 -10.64 15.13
N MET A 248 3.82 -10.44 13.83
CA MET A 248 4.73 -10.85 12.76
C MET A 248 6.11 -10.23 13.01
N PRO A 249 7.20 -11.00 12.99
CA PRO A 249 8.55 -10.46 13.13
C PRO A 249 8.79 -9.34 12.11
N PHE A 250 9.42 -8.23 12.54
CA PHE A 250 9.57 -7.05 11.68
C PHE A 250 10.44 -7.31 10.45
N ASP A 251 11.36 -8.26 10.50
CA ASP A 251 12.12 -8.72 9.34
C ASP A 251 11.22 -9.43 8.32
N GLN A 252 10.35 -10.34 8.76
CA GLN A 252 9.35 -10.97 7.89
C GLN A 252 8.37 -9.93 7.32
N PHE A 253 7.86 -9.03 8.17
CA PHE A 253 7.00 -7.93 7.75
C PHE A 253 7.65 -7.09 6.65
N THR A 254 8.94 -6.77 6.80
CA THR A 254 9.72 -6.01 5.80
C THR A 254 9.87 -6.78 4.49
N VAL A 255 10.23 -8.06 4.57
CA VAL A 255 10.41 -8.92 3.38
C VAL A 255 9.10 -9.07 2.61
N GLU A 256 7.98 -9.32 3.29
CA GLU A 256 6.68 -9.45 2.63
C GLU A 256 6.19 -8.13 2.01
N GLN A 257 6.40 -7.00 2.67
CA GLN A 257 6.05 -5.67 2.14
C GLN A 257 6.83 -5.31 0.87
N LEU A 258 8.09 -5.64 0.79
CA LEU A 258 8.95 -5.30 -0.34
C LEU A 258 8.91 -6.32 -1.47
N ALA A 259 8.76 -7.61 -1.13
CA ALA A 259 8.98 -8.72 -2.05
C ALA A 259 8.12 -9.96 -1.79
N GLY A 260 6.94 -9.80 -1.18
CA GLY A 260 6.04 -10.92 -0.86
C GLY A 260 5.57 -11.72 -2.07
N ASP A 261 5.54 -11.10 -3.26
CA ASP A 261 5.27 -11.74 -4.55
C ASP A 261 6.44 -12.60 -5.06
N LEU A 262 7.67 -12.37 -4.59
CA LEU A 262 8.89 -13.08 -5.02
C LEU A 262 9.29 -14.23 -4.07
N LEU A 263 8.54 -14.46 -3.01
CA LEU A 263 8.78 -15.58 -2.10
C LEU A 263 8.59 -16.91 -2.85
N PRO A 264 9.39 -17.95 -2.56
CA PRO A 264 9.25 -19.25 -3.23
C PRO A 264 7.85 -19.85 -3.11
N ASP A 265 7.20 -19.65 -1.97
CA ASP A 265 5.84 -20.13 -1.67
C ASP A 265 4.89 -18.94 -1.46
N ALA A 266 4.92 -17.99 -2.41
CA ALA A 266 4.12 -16.76 -2.32
C ALA A 266 2.62 -17.09 -2.21
N THR A 267 2.02 -16.68 -1.11
CA THR A 267 0.58 -16.81 -0.83
C THR A 267 -0.19 -15.58 -1.30
N VAL A 268 -1.51 -15.65 -1.33
CA VAL A 268 -2.36 -14.47 -1.55
C VAL A 268 -2.04 -13.38 -0.52
N SER A 269 -1.86 -13.76 0.75
CA SER A 269 -1.50 -12.86 1.85
C SER A 269 -0.16 -12.14 1.60
N SER A 270 0.93 -12.87 1.31
CA SER A 270 2.23 -12.26 1.05
C SER A 270 2.25 -11.40 -0.24
N ARG A 271 1.43 -11.75 -1.24
CA ARG A 271 1.24 -10.91 -2.43
C ARG A 271 0.51 -9.62 -2.10
N ILE A 272 -0.54 -9.65 -1.25
CA ILE A 272 -1.23 -8.44 -0.77
C ILE A 272 -0.24 -7.54 -0.02
N ALA A 273 0.64 -8.10 0.81
CA ALA A 273 1.69 -7.36 1.51
C ALA A 273 2.52 -6.48 0.58
N SER A 274 2.90 -7.00 -0.61
CA SER A 274 3.69 -6.28 -1.61
C SER A 274 3.00 -5.00 -2.14
N GLY A 275 1.72 -4.83 -1.87
CA GLY A 275 0.93 -3.63 -2.11
C GLY A 275 1.49 -2.37 -1.45
N PHE A 276 2.40 -2.49 -0.47
CA PHE A 276 3.18 -1.36 0.06
C PHE A 276 3.81 -0.52 -1.07
N ASN A 277 4.43 -1.18 -2.04
CA ASN A 277 5.06 -0.56 -3.18
C ASN A 277 4.06 -0.01 -4.22
N ARG A 278 2.76 -0.28 -4.05
CA ARG A 278 1.68 0.17 -4.94
C ARG A 278 0.87 1.34 -4.35
N ASN A 279 1.19 1.76 -3.14
CA ASN A 279 0.53 2.90 -2.48
C ASN A 279 0.96 4.28 -3.03
N HIS A 280 1.93 4.37 -3.93
CA HIS A 280 2.28 5.63 -4.60
C HIS A 280 1.11 6.20 -5.40
N MET A 281 1.22 7.46 -5.82
CA MET A 281 0.28 8.07 -6.77
C MET A 281 0.38 7.37 -8.12
N ASN A 282 -0.78 7.16 -8.77
CA ASN A 282 -0.88 6.67 -10.15
C ASN A 282 -1.56 7.70 -11.03
N THR A 283 -1.08 7.91 -12.27
CA THR A 283 -1.77 8.75 -13.24
C THR A 283 -2.64 7.92 -14.17
N HIS A 284 -3.78 8.49 -14.57
CA HIS A 284 -4.62 8.02 -15.64
C HIS A 284 -5.10 9.17 -16.53
N GLU A 285 -4.28 10.22 -16.61
CA GLU A 285 -4.57 11.39 -17.43
C GLU A 285 -4.24 11.13 -18.89
N GLY A 286 -5.15 11.50 -19.78
CA GLY A 286 -4.92 11.44 -21.22
C GLY A 286 -3.80 12.38 -21.66
N GLY A 287 -2.87 11.87 -22.48
CA GLY A 287 -1.73 12.66 -22.98
C GLY A 287 -0.46 12.62 -22.13
N THR A 288 -0.46 11.89 -21.00
CA THR A 288 0.76 11.64 -20.22
C THR A 288 1.72 10.70 -20.96
N ILE A 289 3.01 10.80 -20.64
CA ILE A 289 4.05 9.94 -21.20
C ILE A 289 4.28 8.77 -20.25
N GLU A 290 3.95 7.57 -20.70
CA GLU A 290 4.04 6.36 -19.86
C GLU A 290 5.44 6.14 -19.26
N GLU A 291 6.50 6.33 -20.04
CA GLU A 291 7.89 6.19 -19.59
C GLU A 291 8.25 7.15 -18.46
N GLU A 292 7.78 8.38 -18.52
CA GLU A 292 8.00 9.38 -17.47
C GLU A 292 7.42 8.92 -16.13
N TYR A 293 6.16 8.49 -16.13
CA TYR A 293 5.51 8.05 -14.90
C TYR A 293 6.05 6.73 -14.37
N LEU A 294 6.49 5.80 -15.21
CA LEU A 294 7.20 4.61 -14.75
C LEU A 294 8.48 4.98 -13.99
N VAL A 295 9.21 6.00 -14.45
CA VAL A 295 10.38 6.52 -13.75
C VAL A 295 9.98 7.18 -12.43
N GLU A 296 8.91 7.99 -12.40
CA GLU A 296 8.41 8.62 -11.17
C GLU A 296 7.96 7.58 -10.14
N TYR A 297 7.25 6.52 -10.54
CA TYR A 297 6.81 5.46 -9.64
C TYR A 297 8.00 4.69 -9.03
N ALA A 298 9.01 4.40 -9.83
CA ALA A 298 10.23 3.76 -9.32
C ALA A 298 11.02 4.70 -8.39
N ALA A 299 11.10 5.99 -8.71
CA ALA A 299 11.73 7.00 -7.86
C ALA A 299 11.01 7.19 -6.51
N ASP A 300 9.67 7.17 -6.51
CA ASP A 300 8.86 7.21 -5.30
C ASP A 300 9.12 5.98 -4.41
N ARG A 301 9.23 4.77 -5.01
CA ARG A 301 9.57 3.55 -4.28
C ARG A 301 10.95 3.63 -3.65
N VAL A 302 11.94 4.19 -4.35
CA VAL A 302 13.29 4.46 -3.79
C VAL A 302 13.19 5.40 -2.59
N ALA A 303 12.54 6.55 -2.76
CA ALA A 303 12.41 7.54 -1.70
C ALA A 303 11.71 6.96 -0.46
N THR A 304 10.61 6.22 -0.67
CA THR A 304 9.86 5.61 0.42
C THR A 304 10.65 4.51 1.12
N THR A 305 11.30 3.61 0.37
CA THR A 305 12.11 2.53 0.96
C THR A 305 13.28 3.08 1.74
N SER A 306 13.97 4.10 1.22
CA SER A 306 15.09 4.72 1.91
C SER A 306 14.67 5.43 3.20
N GLN A 307 13.52 6.13 3.20
CA GLN A 307 13.02 6.77 4.41
C GLN A 307 12.48 5.77 5.44
N ALA A 308 11.72 4.76 4.99
CA ALA A 308 11.06 3.81 5.87
C ALA A 308 12.02 2.88 6.63
N TRP A 309 13.12 2.46 6.00
CA TRP A 309 14.04 1.48 6.57
C TRP A 309 15.46 1.99 6.80
N LEU A 310 15.92 2.96 6.00
CA LEU A 310 17.26 3.50 6.12
C LEU A 310 17.31 4.85 6.83
N GLY A 311 16.19 5.57 6.91
CA GLY A 311 16.16 6.95 7.40
C GLY A 311 17.07 7.87 6.57
N LEU A 312 17.18 7.66 5.26
CA LEU A 312 18.06 8.42 4.37
C LEU A 312 17.27 9.18 3.29
N THR A 313 17.75 10.36 2.93
CA THR A 313 17.16 11.24 1.91
C THR A 313 17.71 10.95 0.52
N MET A 314 17.67 9.70 0.06
CA MET A 314 18.28 9.28 -1.22
C MET A 314 17.76 10.05 -2.45
N GLY A 315 16.57 10.65 -2.38
CA GLY A 315 16.00 11.43 -3.48
C GLY A 315 16.87 12.57 -3.97
N CYS A 316 17.77 13.11 -3.13
CA CYS A 316 18.74 14.14 -3.52
C CYS A 316 19.71 13.62 -4.59
N ALA A 317 20.06 12.34 -4.53
CA ALA A 317 20.99 11.69 -5.47
C ALA A 317 20.36 11.36 -6.84
N ARG A 318 19.07 11.64 -7.05
CA ARG A 318 18.39 11.45 -8.34
C ARG A 318 19.00 12.29 -9.48
N CYS A 319 19.43 13.52 -9.18
CA CYS A 319 19.87 14.48 -10.21
C CYS A 319 21.38 14.67 -10.29
N HIS A 320 22.10 14.48 -9.17
CA HIS A 320 23.55 14.64 -8.99
C HIS A 320 23.99 13.78 -7.79
N ASP A 321 25.25 13.66 -7.51
CA ASP A 321 25.72 13.00 -6.29
C ASP A 321 25.10 13.66 -5.05
N HIS A 322 24.79 12.87 -4.00
CA HIS A 322 24.21 13.43 -2.79
C HIS A 322 25.15 14.51 -2.18
N LYS A 323 24.55 15.65 -1.79
CA LYS A 323 25.32 16.81 -1.39
C LYS A 323 26.16 16.60 -0.11
N TYR A 324 25.67 15.76 0.79
CA TYR A 324 26.23 15.58 2.13
C TYR A 324 26.57 14.13 2.44
N ASP A 325 25.71 13.21 2.06
CA ASP A 325 25.91 11.79 2.32
C ASP A 325 26.76 11.14 1.22
N PRO A 326 27.53 10.09 1.55
CA PRO A 326 28.36 9.38 0.59
C PRO A 326 27.55 8.47 -0.33
N ILE A 327 26.61 9.05 -1.08
CA ILE A 327 25.73 8.36 -2.02
C ILE A 327 25.84 9.05 -3.38
N SER A 328 26.40 8.37 -4.36
CA SER A 328 26.50 8.88 -5.72
C SER A 328 25.18 8.76 -6.49
N GLN A 329 25.03 9.56 -7.53
CA GLN A 329 23.92 9.44 -8.47
C GLN A 329 23.86 8.03 -9.08
N ARG A 330 25.01 7.44 -9.37
CA ARG A 330 25.10 6.08 -9.90
C ARG A 330 24.50 5.05 -8.93
N GLU A 331 24.83 5.13 -7.65
CA GLU A 331 24.30 4.25 -6.61
C GLU A 331 22.80 4.44 -6.40
N TYR A 332 22.30 5.66 -6.53
CA TYR A 332 20.84 5.92 -6.56
C TYR A 332 20.18 5.11 -7.67
N TYR A 333 20.71 5.13 -8.91
CA TYR A 333 20.12 4.37 -10.01
C TYR A 333 20.37 2.87 -9.92
N GLN A 334 21.41 2.42 -9.22
CA GLN A 334 21.57 1.01 -8.87
C GLN A 334 20.47 0.56 -7.89
N PHE A 335 20.13 1.41 -6.91
CA PHE A 335 19.02 1.15 -5.99
C PHE A 335 17.65 1.24 -6.70
N PHE A 336 17.49 2.21 -7.57
CA PHE A 336 16.32 2.38 -8.45
C PHE A 336 16.06 1.13 -9.31
N ALA A 337 17.11 0.46 -9.76
CA ALA A 337 17.00 -0.72 -10.63
C ALA A 337 16.24 -1.89 -9.99
N TYR A 338 16.15 -1.98 -8.66
CA TYR A 338 15.31 -2.94 -7.96
C TYR A 338 13.80 -2.74 -8.22
N PHE A 339 13.38 -1.51 -8.49
CA PHE A 339 11.98 -1.12 -8.67
C PHE A 339 11.59 -0.81 -10.13
N ASN A 340 12.55 -0.90 -11.05
CA ASN A 340 12.38 -0.53 -12.46
C ASN A 340 11.79 -1.65 -13.34
N SER A 341 11.70 -2.88 -12.83
CA SER A 341 11.29 -4.07 -13.62
C SER A 341 9.89 -4.59 -13.23
N ILE A 342 8.97 -3.70 -12.91
CA ILE A 342 7.61 -4.06 -12.53
C ILE A 342 6.68 -4.04 -13.75
N THR A 343 5.64 -4.89 -13.75
CA THR A 343 4.66 -4.99 -14.84
C THR A 343 3.65 -3.85 -14.87
N ASP A 344 3.69 -2.95 -13.90
CA ASP A 344 2.82 -1.76 -13.87
C ASP A 344 2.98 -0.89 -15.13
N ARG A 345 1.99 -0.05 -15.37
CA ARG A 345 1.97 0.91 -16.49
C ARG A 345 2.10 2.32 -15.95
N GLY A 346 2.79 3.17 -16.72
CA GLY A 346 2.94 4.59 -16.37
C GLY A 346 1.64 5.37 -16.49
N ASN A 347 0.76 4.94 -17.38
CA ASN A 347 -0.60 5.44 -17.52
C ASN A 347 -1.56 4.26 -17.52
N ASP A 348 -2.28 4.05 -16.44
CA ASP A 348 -3.26 2.98 -16.30
C ASP A 348 -4.57 3.60 -15.80
N GLY A 349 -5.36 4.06 -16.76
CA GLY A 349 -6.50 4.90 -16.49
C GLY A 349 -7.83 4.26 -16.80
N ASP A 350 -8.32 3.40 -15.91
CA ASP A 350 -9.74 3.04 -15.95
C ASP A 350 -10.38 3.38 -14.60
N GLY A 351 -10.88 4.60 -14.52
CA GLY A 351 -11.33 5.23 -13.30
C GLY A 351 -12.21 4.39 -12.40
N GLY A 352 -11.88 4.40 -11.13
CA GLY A 352 -12.61 3.68 -10.09
C GLY A 352 -12.22 2.21 -9.95
N LYS A 353 -11.15 1.75 -10.61
CA LYS A 353 -10.59 0.40 -10.49
C LYS A 353 -9.12 0.45 -10.12
N ASN A 354 -8.63 -0.65 -9.55
CA ASN A 354 -7.21 -0.82 -9.31
C ASN A 354 -6.41 -0.93 -10.62
N SER A 355 -5.25 -0.25 -10.64
CA SER A 355 -4.29 -0.35 -11.73
C SER A 355 -3.57 -1.71 -11.73
N MET A 356 -3.28 -2.25 -12.91
CA MET A 356 -2.53 -3.50 -13.06
C MET A 356 -1.08 -3.37 -12.53
N PRO A 357 -0.49 -4.43 -11.97
CA PRO A 357 -1.09 -5.71 -11.63
C PRO A 357 -1.91 -5.67 -10.33
N PHE A 358 -2.99 -6.42 -10.29
CA PHE A 358 -3.79 -6.65 -9.10
C PHE A 358 -4.30 -8.10 -9.05
N ILE A 359 -4.70 -8.55 -7.87
CA ILE A 359 -5.32 -9.87 -7.65
C ILE A 359 -6.71 -9.72 -7.03
N PRO A 360 -7.63 -10.66 -7.30
CA PRO A 360 -8.90 -10.72 -6.58
C PRO A 360 -8.66 -11.06 -5.11
N VAL A 361 -9.48 -10.48 -4.24
CA VAL A 361 -9.51 -10.77 -2.81
C VAL A 361 -10.92 -11.23 -2.47
N PHE A 362 -11.04 -12.43 -1.92
CA PHE A 362 -12.31 -13.04 -1.54
C PHE A 362 -12.56 -12.85 -0.05
N SER A 363 -13.82 -12.67 0.32
CA SER A 363 -14.20 -12.73 1.74
C SER A 363 -13.94 -14.11 2.32
N GLU A 364 -13.87 -14.20 3.64
CA GLU A 364 -13.65 -15.49 4.34
C GLU A 364 -14.72 -16.53 3.96
N GLU A 365 -15.96 -16.10 3.76
CA GLU A 365 -17.06 -16.97 3.31
C GLU A 365 -16.84 -17.42 1.86
N GLN A 366 -16.50 -16.49 0.96
CA GLN A 366 -16.20 -16.80 -0.44
C GLN A 366 -15.00 -17.75 -0.55
N GLY A 367 -13.94 -17.50 0.21
CA GLY A 367 -12.73 -18.35 0.26
C GLY A 367 -13.06 -19.78 0.69
N ARG A 368 -13.81 -19.94 1.79
CA ARG A 368 -14.25 -21.27 2.27
C ARG A 368 -15.12 -22.02 1.25
N ARG A 369 -16.00 -21.30 0.55
CA ARG A 369 -16.84 -21.90 -0.51
C ARG A 369 -15.98 -22.32 -1.70
N LEU A 370 -15.04 -21.47 -2.11
CA LEU A 370 -14.14 -21.77 -3.22
C LEU A 370 -13.29 -23.00 -2.94
N GLU A 371 -12.68 -23.10 -1.76
CA GLU A 371 -11.92 -24.27 -1.33
C GLU A 371 -12.79 -25.56 -1.27
N ALA A 372 -14.04 -25.44 -0.87
CA ALA A 372 -14.96 -26.57 -0.84
C ALA A 372 -15.26 -27.05 -2.26
N PHE A 373 -15.64 -26.15 -3.17
CA PHE A 373 -15.95 -26.47 -4.57
C PHE A 373 -14.71 -26.99 -5.33
N GLU A 374 -13.52 -26.45 -5.06
CA GLU A 374 -12.27 -26.92 -5.65
C GLU A 374 -11.94 -28.37 -5.21
N ARG A 375 -12.15 -28.71 -3.96
CA ARG A 375 -11.96 -30.09 -3.47
C ARG A 375 -12.94 -31.04 -4.14
N GLU A 376 -14.24 -30.69 -4.18
CA GLU A 376 -15.28 -31.48 -4.82
C GLU A 376 -14.99 -31.64 -6.32
N ARG A 377 -14.54 -30.55 -7.00
CA ARG A 377 -14.11 -30.63 -8.41
C ARG A 377 -12.94 -31.58 -8.61
N ALA A 378 -11.96 -31.58 -7.71
CA ALA A 378 -10.83 -32.49 -7.76
C ALA A 378 -11.25 -33.97 -7.58
N GLU A 379 -12.21 -34.24 -6.70
CA GLU A 379 -12.76 -35.59 -6.51
C GLU A 379 -13.52 -36.06 -7.76
N VAL A 380 -14.35 -35.20 -8.35
CA VAL A 380 -15.11 -35.50 -9.58
C VAL A 380 -14.15 -35.73 -10.76
N LEU A 381 -13.09 -34.90 -10.88
CA LEU A 381 -12.05 -35.10 -11.91
C LEU A 381 -11.30 -36.43 -11.70
N GLY A 382 -10.93 -36.75 -10.46
CA GLY A 382 -10.29 -38.01 -10.13
C GLY A 382 -11.17 -39.24 -10.53
N PHE A 383 -12.47 -39.15 -10.28
CA PHE A 383 -13.40 -40.17 -10.74
C PHE A 383 -13.50 -40.27 -12.28
N LEU A 384 -13.48 -39.12 -12.97
CA LEU A 384 -13.49 -39.07 -14.44
C LEU A 384 -12.18 -39.56 -15.07
N ASP A 385 -11.07 -39.49 -14.37
CA ASP A 385 -9.76 -40.00 -14.84
C ASP A 385 -9.58 -41.50 -14.55
N GLU A 386 -10.30 -42.06 -13.58
CA GLU A 386 -10.18 -43.46 -13.24
C GLU A 386 -10.72 -44.39 -14.36
N MET A 387 -9.89 -45.23 -14.93
CA MET A 387 -10.26 -46.23 -15.93
C MET A 387 -10.69 -47.57 -15.29
N THR A 388 -11.91 -47.60 -14.83
CA THR A 388 -12.49 -48.87 -14.29
C THR A 388 -12.69 -49.95 -15.37
N PRO A 389 -12.70 -51.24 -15.06
CA PRO A 389 -12.98 -52.31 -16.02
C PRO A 389 -14.28 -52.13 -16.79
N ALA A 390 -15.33 -51.61 -16.15
CA ALA A 390 -16.60 -51.33 -16.78
C ALA A 390 -16.50 -50.20 -17.80
N ARG A 391 -15.71 -49.14 -17.49
CA ARG A 391 -15.45 -48.00 -18.38
C ARG A 391 -14.59 -48.44 -19.59
N ALA A 392 -13.55 -49.25 -19.34
CA ALA A 392 -12.74 -49.80 -20.39
C ALA A 392 -13.55 -50.65 -21.37
N GLY A 393 -14.46 -51.47 -20.87
CA GLY A 393 -15.36 -52.29 -21.70
C GLY A 393 -16.33 -51.43 -22.56
N ARG A 394 -16.85 -50.29 -22.02
CA ARG A 394 -17.70 -49.40 -22.78
C ARG A 394 -16.88 -48.64 -23.85
N LEU A 395 -15.66 -48.24 -23.53
CA LEU A 395 -14.72 -47.61 -24.48
C LEU A 395 -14.43 -48.53 -25.65
N GLU A 396 -14.10 -49.78 -25.40
CA GLU A 396 -13.82 -50.79 -26.45
C GLU A 396 -15.04 -51.00 -27.33
N ALA A 397 -16.23 -51.21 -26.73
CA ALA A 397 -17.47 -51.44 -27.47
C ALA A 397 -17.85 -50.21 -28.34
N TRP A 398 -17.64 -49.00 -27.80
CA TRP A 398 -17.81 -47.76 -28.56
C TRP A 398 -16.78 -47.63 -29.70
N ALA A 399 -15.50 -47.88 -29.44
CA ALA A 399 -14.43 -47.78 -30.41
C ALA A 399 -14.62 -48.76 -31.61
N GLU A 400 -15.05 -50.00 -31.32
CA GLU A 400 -15.42 -50.98 -32.36
C GLU A 400 -16.66 -50.53 -33.17
N SER A 401 -17.67 -49.94 -32.50
CA SER A 401 -18.87 -49.42 -33.18
C SER A 401 -18.51 -48.28 -34.14
N GLU A 402 -17.68 -47.32 -33.69
CA GLU A 402 -17.27 -46.17 -34.49
C GLU A 402 -16.32 -46.55 -35.62
N ALA A 403 -15.39 -47.47 -35.39
CA ALA A 403 -14.53 -48.00 -36.44
C ALA A 403 -15.33 -48.67 -37.59
N ARG A 404 -16.42 -49.35 -37.24
CA ARG A 404 -17.35 -49.92 -38.26
C ARG A 404 -18.13 -48.84 -39.01
N ARG A 405 -18.52 -47.72 -38.33
CA ARG A 405 -19.24 -46.61 -38.95
C ARG A 405 -18.38 -45.76 -39.86
N ALA A 406 -17.09 -45.59 -39.53
CA ALA A 406 -16.16 -44.75 -40.26
C ALA A 406 -15.95 -45.21 -41.74
N GLY A 407 -16.24 -46.47 -42.05
CA GLY A 407 -16.11 -47.01 -43.44
C GLY A 407 -17.33 -46.80 -44.35
N SER A 408 -18.42 -46.15 -43.91
CA SER A 408 -19.70 -46.20 -44.61
C SER A 408 -20.32 -44.87 -45.06
N ARG A 409 -19.73 -43.70 -44.78
CA ARG A 409 -20.31 -42.42 -45.18
C ARG A 409 -19.36 -41.58 -46.02
N PRO A 410 -19.71 -41.20 -47.25
CA PRO A 410 -18.95 -40.23 -48.05
C PRO A 410 -18.98 -38.85 -47.43
N ALA A 411 -17.80 -38.18 -47.40
CA ALA A 411 -17.71 -36.84 -46.87
C ALA A 411 -18.40 -35.81 -47.77
N PRO A 412 -19.11 -34.81 -47.21
CA PRO A 412 -19.68 -33.73 -47.99
C PRO A 412 -18.63 -32.97 -48.81
N VAL A 413 -18.96 -32.59 -50.03
CA VAL A 413 -18.09 -31.84 -50.93
C VAL A 413 -18.45 -30.33 -50.81
N LEU A 414 -17.45 -29.51 -50.48
CA LEU A 414 -17.61 -28.07 -50.26
C LEU A 414 -17.15 -27.30 -51.49
N SER A 415 -17.98 -26.37 -52.00
CA SER A 415 -17.52 -25.43 -53.01
C SER A 415 -16.58 -24.38 -52.45
N PRO A 416 -15.73 -23.69 -53.27
CA PRO A 416 -15.05 -22.49 -52.82
C PRO A 416 -15.99 -21.46 -52.25
N TRP A 417 -15.48 -20.59 -51.37
CA TRP A 417 -16.24 -19.48 -50.86
C TRP A 417 -16.49 -18.40 -51.90
N SER A 418 -17.72 -17.89 -51.99
CA SER A 418 -18.03 -16.67 -52.72
C SER A 418 -18.25 -15.58 -51.70
N VAL A 419 -17.58 -14.44 -51.83
CA VAL A 419 -17.57 -13.33 -50.88
C VAL A 419 -18.15 -12.07 -51.54
N ALA A 420 -19.02 -11.35 -50.80
CA ALA A 420 -19.56 -10.05 -51.19
C ALA A 420 -19.41 -9.03 -50.08
N GLY A 421 -19.00 -7.82 -50.41
CA GLY A 421 -18.73 -6.75 -49.46
C GLY A 421 -17.26 -6.28 -49.51
N PRO A 422 -16.78 -5.46 -48.57
CA PRO A 422 -17.52 -5.01 -47.35
C PRO A 422 -18.62 -3.98 -47.64
N PHE A 423 -19.77 -4.15 -47.01
CA PHE A 423 -20.87 -3.20 -47.03
C PHE A 423 -20.80 -2.32 -45.77
N ARG A 424 -20.55 -1.03 -45.96
CA ARG A 424 -20.32 -0.09 -44.88
C ARG A 424 -21.62 0.41 -44.24
N ALA A 425 -21.58 0.73 -42.95
CA ALA A 425 -22.64 1.35 -42.15
C ALA A 425 -22.05 2.43 -41.22
N GLU A 426 -22.90 3.19 -40.53
CA GLU A 426 -22.47 4.19 -39.55
C GLU A 426 -21.81 3.56 -38.30
N SER A 427 -22.30 2.35 -37.94
CA SER A 427 -21.83 1.58 -36.78
C SER A 427 -21.89 0.07 -37.05
N GLY A 428 -21.14 -0.70 -36.22
CA GLY A 428 -21.25 -2.15 -36.25
C GLY A 428 -22.63 -2.68 -35.96
N GLU A 429 -23.39 -2.01 -35.08
CA GLU A 429 -24.79 -2.38 -34.77
C GLU A 429 -25.73 -2.18 -35.97
N GLU A 430 -25.54 -1.11 -36.71
CA GLU A 430 -26.29 -0.89 -37.97
C GLU A 430 -25.87 -1.93 -39.01
N ALA A 431 -24.58 -2.18 -39.19
CA ALA A 431 -24.08 -3.23 -40.09
C ALA A 431 -24.67 -4.60 -39.76
N PHE A 432 -24.84 -4.92 -38.45
CA PHE A 432 -25.44 -6.18 -38.02
C PHE A 432 -26.94 -6.27 -38.38
N ARG A 433 -27.69 -5.21 -38.18
CA ARG A 433 -29.17 -5.19 -38.37
C ARG A 433 -29.59 -5.08 -39.81
N VAL A 434 -28.84 -4.35 -40.65
CA VAL A 434 -29.24 -4.08 -42.05
C VAL A 434 -29.01 -5.30 -42.93
N ASN A 435 -30.03 -5.72 -43.68
CA ASN A 435 -29.89 -6.67 -44.78
C ASN A 435 -29.45 -5.92 -46.04
N PHE A 436 -28.20 -6.14 -46.46
CA PHE A 436 -27.62 -5.52 -47.64
C PHE A 436 -27.94 -6.28 -48.95
N GLY A 437 -28.89 -7.22 -48.89
CA GLY A 437 -29.42 -7.94 -50.03
C GLY A 437 -29.20 -9.45 -50.04
N PRO A 438 -28.06 -10.01 -49.52
CA PRO A 438 -27.86 -11.44 -49.48
C PRO A 438 -28.75 -12.25 -48.52
N GLU A 439 -29.23 -11.62 -47.47
CA GLU A 439 -30.04 -12.27 -46.42
C GLU A 439 -31.46 -12.57 -46.88
N PRO A 440 -32.11 -13.64 -46.41
CA PRO A 440 -33.54 -13.85 -46.64
C PRO A 440 -34.39 -12.73 -46.02
N GLY A 441 -35.30 -12.15 -46.81
CA GLY A 441 -36.19 -11.09 -46.31
C GLY A 441 -35.99 -9.74 -47.01
N PRO A 442 -36.70 -8.68 -46.56
CA PRO A 442 -36.61 -7.37 -47.21
C PRO A 442 -35.24 -6.74 -47.08
N VAL A 443 -34.74 -6.15 -48.16
CA VAL A 443 -33.48 -5.41 -48.18
C VAL A 443 -33.63 -4.10 -47.39
N GLY A 444 -32.77 -3.86 -46.40
CA GLY A 444 -32.73 -2.63 -45.63
C GLY A 444 -31.96 -1.51 -46.35
N GLN A 445 -32.25 -0.27 -46.02
CA GLN A 445 -31.42 0.86 -46.46
C GLN A 445 -30.42 1.23 -45.33
N ALA A 446 -29.13 1.12 -45.61
CA ALA A 446 -28.12 1.70 -44.75
C ALA A 446 -28.04 3.22 -44.93
N LYS A 447 -27.72 3.96 -43.90
CA LYS A 447 -27.55 5.43 -43.96
C LYS A 447 -26.29 5.85 -44.73
N VAL A 448 -25.34 4.94 -44.92
CA VAL A 448 -24.11 5.18 -45.70
C VAL A 448 -24.27 4.49 -47.06
N GLU A 449 -24.13 5.25 -48.13
CA GLU A 449 -24.14 4.67 -49.48
C GLU A 449 -22.91 3.79 -49.67
N PRO A 450 -23.03 2.58 -50.30
CA PRO A 450 -21.86 1.77 -50.65
C PRO A 450 -20.98 2.51 -51.65
N ASP A 451 -19.68 2.45 -51.47
CA ASP A 451 -18.73 2.94 -52.48
C ASP A 451 -19.01 2.29 -53.84
N GLY A 452 -19.60 3.03 -54.80
CA GLY A 452 -19.88 2.61 -56.14
C GLY A 452 -21.32 2.11 -56.37
N GLY A 453 -22.27 2.98 -56.43
CA GLY A 453 -23.69 2.83 -56.70
C GLY A 453 -24.13 1.70 -57.67
N ALA A 454 -23.94 0.44 -57.32
CA ALA A 454 -24.31 -0.73 -58.09
C ALA A 454 -25.53 -1.41 -57.45
N SER A 455 -26.62 -1.51 -58.20
CA SER A 455 -27.85 -2.25 -57.83
C SER A 455 -27.70 -3.77 -57.89
N GLU A 456 -26.53 -4.32 -58.18
CA GLU A 456 -26.24 -5.76 -58.20
C GLU A 456 -25.12 -6.11 -57.24
N ILE A 457 -25.31 -7.11 -56.38
CA ILE A 457 -24.34 -7.65 -55.44
C ILE A 457 -23.29 -8.44 -56.21
N ALA A 458 -22.05 -7.97 -56.28
CA ALA A 458 -20.96 -8.68 -56.91
C ALA A 458 -20.36 -9.73 -55.94
N TRP A 459 -20.50 -10.99 -56.32
CA TRP A 459 -19.88 -12.11 -55.61
C TRP A 459 -18.53 -12.46 -56.24
N VAL A 460 -17.48 -12.52 -55.45
CA VAL A 460 -16.11 -12.87 -55.84
C VAL A 460 -15.74 -14.22 -55.25
N ILE A 461 -15.27 -15.16 -56.04
CA ILE A 461 -14.77 -16.45 -55.55
C ILE A 461 -13.39 -16.25 -54.90
N ARG A 462 -13.25 -16.75 -53.68
CA ARG A 462 -12.04 -16.67 -52.87
C ARG A 462 -11.54 -18.08 -52.56
N GLU A 463 -10.60 -18.55 -53.39
CA GLU A 463 -9.96 -19.87 -53.25
C GLU A 463 -8.94 -19.89 -52.10
N ASP A 464 -8.48 -18.73 -51.68
CA ASP A 464 -7.55 -18.54 -50.57
C ASP A 464 -8.20 -18.72 -49.17
N LEU A 465 -9.53 -18.69 -49.07
CA LEU A 465 -10.22 -18.94 -47.80
C LEU A 465 -10.35 -20.47 -47.59
N THR A 466 -9.38 -21.02 -46.87
CA THR A 466 -9.34 -22.43 -46.50
C THR A 466 -10.01 -22.70 -45.15
N ASP A 467 -10.75 -23.82 -45.10
CA ASP A 467 -11.42 -24.23 -43.84
C ASP A 467 -10.41 -24.66 -42.76
N GLY A 468 -10.75 -24.45 -41.52
CA GLY A 468 -9.94 -24.86 -40.37
C GLY A 468 -8.86 -23.85 -39.93
N VAL A 469 -8.77 -22.69 -40.58
CA VAL A 469 -7.86 -21.61 -40.21
C VAL A 469 -8.59 -20.25 -40.21
N PRO A 470 -8.27 -19.32 -39.28
CA PRO A 470 -8.80 -17.98 -39.33
C PRO A 470 -8.28 -17.16 -40.50
N HIS A 471 -9.15 -16.42 -41.17
CA HIS A 471 -8.81 -15.54 -42.30
C HIS A 471 -9.22 -14.10 -42.00
N ALA A 472 -8.38 -13.14 -42.43
CA ALA A 472 -8.69 -11.71 -42.28
C ALA A 472 -9.73 -11.27 -43.34
N LEU A 473 -10.66 -10.43 -42.93
CA LEU A 473 -11.68 -9.81 -43.78
C LEU A 473 -11.51 -8.27 -43.76
N PRO A 474 -11.66 -7.59 -44.93
CA PRO A 474 -11.54 -6.14 -45.00
C PRO A 474 -12.79 -5.42 -44.47
N GLY A 475 -12.60 -4.17 -44.04
CA GLY A 475 -13.70 -3.24 -43.65
C GLY A 475 -13.83 -3.04 -42.16
N VAL A 476 -14.16 -1.81 -41.79
CA VAL A 476 -14.52 -1.39 -40.43
C VAL A 476 -15.89 -0.77 -40.49
N LYS A 477 -16.72 -0.98 -39.48
CA LYS A 477 -18.15 -0.66 -39.46
C LYS A 477 -18.85 -1.22 -40.72
N ALA A 478 -18.61 -2.50 -41.00
CA ALA A 478 -19.02 -3.10 -42.26
C ALA A 478 -19.44 -4.55 -42.08
N SER A 479 -20.28 -5.02 -43.02
CA SER A 479 -20.68 -6.43 -43.17
C SER A 479 -20.01 -7.05 -44.38
N THR A 480 -19.48 -8.26 -44.23
CA THR A 480 -19.01 -9.11 -45.34
C THR A 480 -19.84 -10.39 -45.38
N TYR A 481 -20.36 -10.72 -46.51
CA TYR A 481 -21.10 -11.98 -46.73
C TYR A 481 -20.25 -13.00 -47.37
N LEU A 482 -20.34 -14.25 -46.90
CA LEU A 482 -19.66 -15.41 -47.47
C LEU A 482 -20.75 -16.47 -47.73
N LYS A 483 -20.75 -17.06 -48.95
CA LYS A 483 -21.64 -18.17 -49.26
C LYS A 483 -20.92 -19.31 -49.96
N ARG A 484 -21.41 -20.53 -49.72
CA ARG A 484 -20.89 -21.74 -50.41
C ARG A 484 -21.96 -22.80 -50.51
N ALA A 485 -21.79 -23.70 -51.44
CA ALA A 485 -22.56 -24.93 -51.56
C ALA A 485 -21.90 -26.08 -50.79
N VAL A 486 -22.73 -26.91 -50.18
CA VAL A 486 -22.36 -28.16 -49.49
C VAL A 486 -23.12 -29.31 -50.14
N GLU A 487 -22.42 -30.11 -50.94
CA GLU A 487 -23.01 -31.27 -51.65
C GLU A 487 -22.93 -32.50 -50.74
N CYS A 488 -24.06 -33.12 -50.44
CA CYS A 488 -24.17 -34.29 -49.60
C CYS A 488 -24.73 -35.46 -50.40
N GLU A 489 -24.05 -36.59 -50.43
CA GLU A 489 -24.59 -37.79 -51.09
C GLU A 489 -25.78 -38.38 -50.33
N GLU A 490 -25.83 -38.21 -49.01
CA GLU A 490 -26.94 -38.65 -48.12
C GLU A 490 -27.40 -37.52 -47.22
N ALA A 491 -28.70 -37.50 -46.94
CA ALA A 491 -29.27 -36.59 -45.93
C ALA A 491 -28.83 -37.00 -44.54
N GLY A 492 -28.56 -36.00 -43.67
CA GLY A 492 -28.19 -36.24 -42.28
C GLY A 492 -27.60 -35.08 -41.54
N PRO A 493 -27.30 -35.25 -40.25
CA PRO A 493 -26.78 -34.18 -39.41
C PRO A 493 -25.33 -33.84 -39.77
N LEU A 494 -25.07 -32.52 -39.81
CA LEU A 494 -23.71 -31.94 -39.92
C LEU A 494 -23.50 -31.00 -38.77
N GLN A 495 -22.24 -30.90 -38.34
CA GLN A 495 -21.80 -29.92 -37.34
C GLN A 495 -21.00 -28.83 -38.04
N LEU A 496 -21.47 -27.59 -38.00
CA LEU A 496 -20.77 -26.42 -38.51
C LEU A 496 -20.09 -25.70 -37.36
N SER A 497 -18.87 -25.27 -37.55
CA SER A 497 -18.10 -24.53 -36.57
C SER A 497 -17.67 -23.18 -37.14
N PHE A 498 -17.88 -22.12 -36.40
CA PHE A 498 -17.62 -20.73 -36.78
C PHE A 498 -16.74 -19.99 -35.81
N GLY A 499 -16.02 -18.97 -36.30
CA GLY A 499 -15.40 -17.92 -35.51
C GLY A 499 -15.56 -16.59 -36.25
N SER A 500 -15.69 -15.51 -35.53
CA SER A 500 -15.88 -14.18 -36.08
C SER A 500 -15.10 -13.14 -35.29
N ASP A 501 -14.58 -12.16 -36.03
CA ASP A 501 -14.16 -10.90 -35.43
C ASP A 501 -15.39 -10.00 -35.48
N ASP A 502 -15.82 -9.64 -34.28
CA ASP A 502 -17.12 -9.14 -33.86
C ASP A 502 -18.29 -10.08 -34.20
N ALA A 503 -19.44 -9.55 -34.71
CA ALA A 503 -20.69 -10.27 -34.77
C ALA A 503 -20.83 -11.19 -35.99
N ILE A 504 -21.68 -12.22 -35.88
CA ILE A 504 -21.93 -13.21 -36.93
C ILE A 504 -23.41 -13.55 -37.03
N ARG A 505 -23.89 -13.75 -38.29
CA ARG A 505 -25.13 -14.45 -38.61
C ARG A 505 -24.85 -15.55 -39.61
N ALA A 506 -25.57 -16.66 -39.52
CA ALA A 506 -25.48 -17.71 -40.49
C ALA A 506 -26.87 -18.29 -40.85
N TRP A 507 -27.01 -18.67 -42.12
CA TRP A 507 -28.23 -19.30 -42.65
C TRP A 507 -27.87 -20.61 -43.34
N TRP A 508 -28.67 -21.62 -43.12
CA TRP A 508 -28.59 -22.92 -43.75
C TRP A 508 -29.85 -23.14 -44.58
N ASN A 509 -29.71 -23.31 -45.92
CA ASN A 509 -30.84 -23.40 -46.84
C ASN A 509 -31.90 -22.30 -46.62
N GLY A 510 -31.46 -21.08 -46.39
CA GLY A 510 -32.29 -19.91 -46.13
C GLY A 510 -32.88 -19.79 -44.70
N VAL A 511 -32.65 -20.76 -43.81
CA VAL A 511 -33.08 -20.69 -42.41
C VAL A 511 -31.97 -20.16 -41.56
N LEU A 512 -32.25 -19.13 -40.70
CA LEU A 512 -31.28 -18.58 -39.73
C LEU A 512 -30.94 -19.64 -38.70
N ILE A 513 -29.64 -20.00 -38.59
CA ILE A 513 -29.12 -21.02 -37.69
C ILE A 513 -28.18 -20.46 -36.63
N LEU A 514 -27.67 -19.23 -36.80
CA LEU A 514 -26.79 -18.53 -35.86
C LEU A 514 -27.08 -17.04 -35.93
N ASP A 515 -27.27 -16.41 -34.77
CA ASP A 515 -27.45 -14.96 -34.58
C ASP A 515 -26.72 -14.51 -33.33
N ALA A 516 -25.47 -14.04 -33.47
CA ALA A 516 -24.61 -13.66 -32.38
C ALA A 516 -24.08 -12.23 -32.60
N ASN A 517 -24.66 -11.28 -31.86
CA ASN A 517 -24.21 -9.89 -31.84
C ASN A 517 -23.24 -9.68 -30.67
N VAL A 518 -21.99 -9.95 -30.93
CA VAL A 518 -20.91 -9.92 -29.91
C VAL A 518 -19.75 -9.07 -30.40
N ARG A 519 -18.91 -8.59 -29.46
CA ARG A 519 -17.63 -7.93 -29.77
C ARG A 519 -16.48 -8.82 -29.32
N ARG A 520 -15.67 -9.29 -30.27
CA ARG A 520 -14.57 -10.22 -30.00
C ARG A 520 -13.66 -10.33 -31.20
N GLY A 521 -12.40 -10.75 -30.99
CA GLY A 521 -11.51 -11.16 -32.08
C GLY A 521 -11.82 -12.57 -32.57
N VAL A 522 -11.47 -12.87 -33.85
CA VAL A 522 -11.69 -14.17 -34.45
C VAL A 522 -10.82 -15.26 -33.79
N GLN A 523 -11.46 -16.34 -33.36
CA GLN A 523 -10.80 -17.55 -32.90
C GLN A 523 -11.48 -18.80 -33.49
N PRO A 524 -10.80 -19.94 -33.58
CA PRO A 524 -11.42 -21.21 -33.97
C PRO A 524 -12.52 -21.64 -33.02
N HIS A 525 -13.60 -22.20 -33.53
CA HIS A 525 -14.65 -22.92 -32.81
C HIS A 525 -15.42 -22.07 -31.76
N GLN A 526 -15.56 -20.76 -31.98
CA GLN A 526 -16.31 -19.88 -31.08
C GLN A 526 -17.80 -20.20 -31.03
N GLU A 527 -18.37 -20.64 -32.19
CA GLU A 527 -19.75 -21.07 -32.30
C GLU A 527 -19.83 -22.44 -32.95
N ARG A 528 -20.69 -23.33 -32.48
CA ARG A 528 -20.96 -24.65 -33.05
C ARG A 528 -22.43 -24.83 -33.25
N VAL A 529 -22.81 -25.08 -34.49
CA VAL A 529 -24.23 -25.22 -34.89
C VAL A 529 -24.46 -26.57 -35.59
N ARG A 530 -25.46 -27.29 -35.09
CA ARG A 530 -25.89 -28.56 -35.72
C ARG A 530 -26.98 -28.29 -36.74
N VAL A 531 -26.76 -28.74 -37.99
CA VAL A 531 -27.77 -28.63 -39.07
C VAL A 531 -28.12 -30.02 -39.63
N VAL A 532 -29.27 -30.13 -40.32
CA VAL A 532 -29.61 -31.34 -41.07
C VAL A 532 -29.42 -31.03 -42.54
N ALA A 533 -28.50 -31.73 -43.17
CA ALA A 533 -28.29 -31.63 -44.59
C ALA A 533 -29.33 -32.45 -45.36
N GLN A 534 -29.79 -31.93 -46.49
CA GLN A 534 -30.56 -32.68 -47.47
C GLN A 534 -29.61 -33.41 -48.44
N GLN A 535 -30.09 -34.50 -49.03
CA GLN A 535 -29.36 -35.14 -50.10
C GLN A 535 -29.22 -34.17 -51.27
N GLY A 536 -28.05 -34.05 -51.87
CA GLY A 536 -27.69 -33.11 -52.91
C GLY A 536 -27.21 -31.78 -52.34
N ARG A 537 -27.51 -30.69 -53.02
CA ARG A 537 -26.96 -29.36 -52.77
C ARG A 537 -27.65 -28.68 -51.60
N ASN A 538 -26.85 -28.27 -50.57
CA ASN A 538 -27.27 -27.40 -49.53
C ASN A 538 -26.51 -26.05 -49.66
N GLU A 539 -27.06 -24.96 -49.18
CA GLU A 539 -26.44 -23.64 -49.21
C GLU A 539 -26.19 -23.11 -47.80
N LEU A 540 -24.94 -22.71 -47.58
CA LEU A 540 -24.51 -21.98 -46.37
C LEU A 540 -24.28 -20.51 -46.73
N LEU A 541 -24.96 -19.57 -46.06
CA LEU A 541 -24.70 -18.13 -46.10
C LEU A 541 -24.24 -17.67 -44.71
N VAL A 542 -23.17 -16.89 -44.67
CA VAL A 542 -22.61 -16.30 -43.45
C VAL A 542 -22.44 -14.80 -43.63
N LYS A 543 -22.83 -14.01 -42.64
CA LYS A 543 -22.57 -12.58 -42.52
C LYS A 543 -21.62 -12.36 -41.35
N ILE A 544 -20.50 -11.75 -41.61
CA ILE A 544 -19.55 -11.32 -40.61
C ILE A 544 -19.60 -9.81 -40.50
N VAL A 545 -19.67 -9.27 -39.30
CA VAL A 545 -19.73 -7.83 -39.02
C VAL A 545 -18.49 -7.46 -38.21
N ASN A 546 -17.73 -6.49 -38.70
CA ASN A 546 -16.59 -5.90 -38.01
C ASN A 546 -16.92 -4.46 -37.60
N ASP A 547 -16.90 -4.15 -36.31
CA ASP A 547 -17.15 -2.79 -35.77
C ASP A 547 -15.85 -1.97 -35.71
N SER A 548 -14.72 -2.59 -35.32
CA SER A 548 -13.43 -1.90 -35.16
C SER A 548 -12.25 -2.86 -35.34
N GLY A 549 -11.11 -2.35 -35.78
CA GLY A 549 -9.89 -3.17 -35.93
C GLY A 549 -9.89 -4.04 -37.18
N PRO A 550 -9.04 -5.07 -37.26
CA PRO A 550 -8.99 -6.03 -38.38
C PRO A 550 -10.12 -7.05 -38.25
N GLY A 551 -10.97 -7.18 -39.26
CA GLY A 551 -12.03 -8.20 -39.31
C GLY A 551 -11.51 -9.60 -39.57
N GLY A 552 -12.28 -10.64 -39.20
CA GLY A 552 -11.88 -12.02 -39.45
C GLY A 552 -13.02 -13.06 -39.45
N VAL A 553 -12.80 -14.18 -40.10
CA VAL A 553 -13.71 -15.33 -40.13
C VAL A 553 -12.96 -16.65 -39.98
N PHE A 554 -13.53 -17.57 -39.27
CA PHE A 554 -13.16 -18.99 -39.20
C PHE A 554 -14.38 -19.83 -39.52
N PHE A 555 -14.15 -20.88 -40.30
CA PHE A 555 -15.15 -21.91 -40.59
C PHE A 555 -14.53 -23.29 -40.66
N GLU A 556 -15.21 -24.27 -40.09
CA GLU A 556 -14.87 -25.69 -40.27
C GLU A 556 -16.17 -26.53 -40.32
N LEU A 557 -16.25 -27.42 -41.27
CA LEU A 557 -17.27 -28.47 -41.27
C LEU A 557 -16.77 -29.62 -40.41
N GLU A 558 -17.19 -29.66 -39.17
CA GLU A 558 -16.95 -30.78 -38.27
C GLU A 558 -17.78 -31.95 -38.74
N SER A 559 -17.13 -33.09 -39.13
CA SER A 559 -17.87 -34.29 -39.48
C SER A 559 -18.74 -34.74 -38.31
N SER A 560 -19.93 -35.34 -38.58
CA SER A 560 -20.86 -35.85 -37.55
C SER A 560 -20.32 -37.09 -36.77
N GLY A 561 -19.04 -37.17 -36.60
CA GLY A 561 -18.31 -38.26 -35.92
C GLY A 561 -17.19 -37.68 -35.01
N PRO A 562 -16.41 -38.56 -34.40
CA PRO A 562 -15.28 -38.16 -33.57
C PRO A 562 -14.30 -37.23 -34.30
N PRO A 563 -13.57 -36.33 -33.62
CA PRO A 563 -12.52 -35.49 -34.20
C PRO A 563 -11.51 -36.25 -35.04
N VAL A 564 -10.87 -35.56 -35.99
CA VAL A 564 -9.94 -36.20 -36.94
C VAL A 564 -8.87 -37.05 -36.24
N GLU A 565 -8.34 -36.56 -35.12
CA GLU A 565 -7.31 -37.26 -34.36
C GLU A 565 -7.84 -38.54 -33.67
N VAL A 566 -9.08 -38.48 -33.17
CA VAL A 566 -9.79 -39.63 -32.60
C VAL A 566 -10.07 -40.66 -33.70
N ARG A 567 -10.51 -40.21 -34.88
CA ARG A 567 -10.73 -41.08 -36.05
C ARG A 567 -9.43 -41.75 -36.54
N ARG A 568 -8.30 -41.03 -36.53
CA ARG A 568 -6.98 -41.62 -36.80
C ARG A 568 -6.61 -42.72 -35.81
N ALA A 569 -6.88 -42.48 -34.53
CA ALA A 569 -6.66 -43.48 -33.48
C ALA A 569 -7.62 -44.68 -33.60
N LEU A 570 -8.89 -44.47 -34.01
CA LEU A 570 -9.84 -45.55 -34.33
C LEU A 570 -9.46 -46.39 -35.55
N ALA A 571 -8.81 -45.78 -36.55
CA ALA A 571 -8.36 -46.48 -37.76
C ALA A 571 -7.17 -47.44 -37.51
N VAL A 572 -6.49 -47.32 -36.39
CA VAL A 572 -5.44 -48.24 -35.96
C VAL A 572 -6.08 -49.42 -35.22
N GLU A 573 -5.67 -50.66 -35.59
CA GLU A 573 -6.14 -51.87 -34.94
C GLU A 573 -5.87 -51.81 -33.42
N ALA A 574 -6.86 -52.25 -32.60
CA ALA A 574 -6.82 -52.07 -31.13
C ALA A 574 -5.52 -52.56 -30.48
N SER A 575 -4.99 -53.70 -30.99
CA SER A 575 -3.75 -54.32 -30.51
C SER A 575 -2.46 -53.56 -30.91
N ALA A 576 -2.57 -52.62 -31.88
CA ALA A 576 -1.44 -51.86 -32.42
C ALA A 576 -1.46 -50.37 -31.95
N ARG A 577 -2.45 -49.94 -31.16
CA ARG A 577 -2.54 -48.58 -30.65
C ARG A 577 -1.45 -48.32 -29.62
N ASN A 578 -0.80 -47.18 -29.72
CA ASN A 578 0.13 -46.71 -28.71
C ASN A 578 -0.62 -46.02 -27.52
N GLU A 579 0.08 -45.72 -26.45
CA GLU A 579 -0.47 -45.13 -25.21
C GLU A 579 -1.20 -43.80 -25.51
N GLU A 580 -0.62 -42.92 -26.32
CA GLU A 580 -1.22 -41.63 -26.70
C GLU A 580 -2.57 -41.83 -27.41
N GLN A 581 -2.67 -42.80 -28.31
CA GLN A 581 -3.91 -43.11 -29.00
C GLN A 581 -4.99 -43.66 -28.03
N HIS A 582 -4.58 -44.50 -27.08
CA HIS A 582 -5.49 -44.98 -26.03
C HIS A 582 -6.00 -43.85 -25.16
N LEU A 583 -5.14 -42.94 -24.71
CA LEU A 583 -5.52 -41.77 -23.91
C LEU A 583 -6.47 -40.85 -24.65
N ARG A 584 -6.23 -40.59 -25.93
CA ARG A 584 -7.12 -39.77 -26.78
C ARG A 584 -8.50 -40.39 -26.92
N LEU A 585 -8.58 -41.70 -27.15
CA LEU A 585 -9.85 -42.41 -27.23
C LEU A 585 -10.61 -42.41 -25.91
N ALA A 586 -9.91 -42.62 -24.81
CA ALA A 586 -10.45 -42.60 -23.46
C ALA A 586 -11.01 -41.21 -23.08
N ALA A 587 -10.25 -40.14 -23.36
CA ALA A 587 -10.65 -38.76 -23.11
C ALA A 587 -11.90 -38.38 -23.90
N TYR A 588 -11.90 -38.67 -25.22
CA TYR A 588 -13.05 -38.38 -26.07
C TYR A 588 -14.28 -39.22 -25.68
N HIS A 589 -14.14 -40.54 -25.49
CA HIS A 589 -15.24 -41.38 -25.05
C HIS A 589 -15.79 -40.92 -23.70
N GLY A 590 -14.90 -40.57 -22.74
CA GLY A 590 -15.30 -40.00 -21.43
C GLY A 590 -16.16 -38.75 -21.56
N SER A 591 -15.93 -37.92 -22.58
CA SER A 591 -16.76 -36.74 -22.85
C SER A 591 -18.15 -37.01 -23.40
N ILE A 592 -18.39 -38.20 -23.93
CA ILE A 592 -19.66 -38.59 -24.59
C ILE A 592 -20.34 -39.82 -23.95
N ASP A 593 -19.68 -40.55 -23.04
CA ASP A 593 -20.23 -41.75 -22.39
C ASP A 593 -21.51 -41.40 -21.61
N PRO A 594 -22.68 -41.92 -21.97
CA PRO A 594 -23.92 -41.65 -21.28
C PRO A 594 -23.89 -42.06 -19.79
N ALA A 595 -23.07 -43.05 -19.43
CA ALA A 595 -22.93 -43.48 -18.04
C ALA A 595 -22.18 -42.46 -17.15
N LEU A 596 -21.52 -41.50 -17.75
CA LEU A 596 -20.81 -40.39 -17.08
C LEU A 596 -21.55 -39.04 -17.20
N ALA A 597 -22.77 -39.06 -17.77
CA ALA A 597 -23.50 -37.81 -18.06
C ALA A 597 -23.83 -37.01 -16.78
N GLU A 598 -24.23 -37.68 -15.71
CA GLU A 598 -24.54 -37.05 -14.43
C GLU A 598 -23.27 -36.45 -13.78
N VAL A 599 -22.15 -37.19 -13.80
CA VAL A 599 -20.86 -36.72 -13.26
C VAL A 599 -20.32 -35.54 -14.03
N ARG A 600 -20.49 -35.51 -15.35
CA ARG A 600 -20.12 -34.32 -16.16
C ARG A 600 -21.02 -33.11 -15.85
N ALA A 601 -22.32 -33.32 -15.66
CA ALA A 601 -23.23 -32.25 -15.28
C ALA A 601 -22.87 -31.67 -13.90
N GLU A 602 -22.47 -32.50 -12.96
CA GLU A 602 -21.94 -32.09 -11.66
C GLU A 602 -20.65 -31.25 -11.81
N LEU A 603 -19.68 -31.70 -12.63
CA LEU A 603 -18.46 -30.96 -12.92
C LEU A 603 -18.76 -29.57 -13.54
N ASP A 604 -19.72 -29.51 -14.47
CA ASP A 604 -20.11 -28.25 -15.10
C ASP A 604 -20.82 -27.30 -14.13
N LEU A 605 -21.61 -27.84 -13.19
CA LEU A 605 -22.20 -27.06 -12.10
C LEU A 605 -21.14 -26.50 -11.17
N LEU A 606 -20.18 -27.33 -10.74
CA LEU A 606 -19.06 -26.89 -9.90
C LEU A 606 -18.23 -25.80 -10.56
N ARG A 607 -17.96 -25.93 -11.86
CA ARG A 607 -17.29 -24.86 -12.63
C ARG A 607 -18.08 -23.55 -12.62
N GLN A 608 -19.40 -23.62 -12.85
CA GLN A 608 -20.25 -22.43 -12.82
C GLN A 608 -20.28 -21.77 -11.43
N GLU A 609 -20.31 -22.55 -10.35
CA GLU A 609 -20.25 -22.02 -8.97
C GLU A 609 -18.89 -21.37 -8.67
N ILE A 610 -17.79 -21.98 -9.10
CA ILE A 610 -16.43 -21.44 -8.97
C ILE A 610 -16.34 -20.13 -9.77
N ASP A 611 -16.70 -20.15 -11.05
CA ASP A 611 -16.66 -18.98 -11.94
C ASP A 611 -17.53 -17.83 -11.37
N ALA A 612 -18.68 -18.14 -10.79
CA ALA A 612 -19.58 -17.13 -10.21
C ALA A 612 -18.94 -16.43 -8.99
N ILE A 613 -18.15 -17.14 -8.19
CA ILE A 613 -17.40 -16.56 -7.08
C ILE A 613 -16.22 -15.76 -7.62
N GLU A 614 -15.43 -16.32 -8.54
CA GLU A 614 -14.24 -15.68 -9.11
C GLU A 614 -14.56 -14.37 -9.87
N GLN A 615 -15.72 -14.29 -10.52
CA GLN A 615 -16.17 -13.09 -11.22
C GLN A 615 -16.66 -11.98 -10.28
N ARG A 616 -16.90 -12.28 -9.01
CA ARG A 616 -17.41 -11.31 -8.03
C ARG A 616 -16.63 -11.38 -6.71
N PRO A 617 -15.31 -11.11 -6.75
CA PRO A 617 -14.53 -11.02 -5.51
C PRO A 617 -15.08 -9.89 -4.64
N GLU A 618 -14.82 -9.95 -3.34
CA GLU A 618 -15.16 -8.88 -2.42
C GLU A 618 -14.48 -7.57 -2.81
N THR A 619 -13.22 -7.66 -3.19
CA THR A 619 -12.42 -6.55 -3.71
C THR A 619 -11.26 -7.05 -4.57
N THR A 620 -10.41 -6.11 -5.00
CA THR A 620 -9.11 -6.42 -5.60
C THR A 620 -8.01 -5.74 -4.79
N ALA A 621 -6.80 -6.31 -4.80
CA ALA A 621 -5.62 -5.70 -4.19
C ALA A 621 -4.54 -5.48 -5.26
N MET A 622 -4.01 -4.25 -5.34
CA MET A 622 -2.83 -3.99 -6.16
C MET A 622 -1.61 -4.65 -5.54
N VAL A 623 -0.88 -5.40 -6.33
CA VAL A 623 0.30 -6.17 -5.89
C VAL A 623 1.51 -5.82 -6.75
N MET A 624 2.69 -6.24 -6.33
CA MET A 624 3.87 -6.22 -7.18
C MET A 624 3.90 -7.48 -8.07
N GLU A 625 4.47 -7.31 -9.24
CA GLU A 625 4.77 -8.40 -10.17
C GLU A 625 5.95 -7.99 -11.04
N GLU A 626 7.00 -8.81 -11.10
CA GLU A 626 8.15 -8.51 -11.93
C GLU A 626 7.99 -8.99 -13.36
N ARG A 627 8.57 -8.25 -14.30
CA ARG A 627 8.66 -8.63 -15.70
C ARG A 627 9.54 -9.88 -15.85
N ALA A 628 9.15 -10.79 -16.74
CA ALA A 628 9.95 -11.98 -17.03
C ALA A 628 11.37 -11.64 -17.55
N MET A 629 11.51 -10.54 -18.27
CA MET A 629 12.79 -9.95 -18.66
C MET A 629 12.98 -8.61 -17.96
N ARG A 630 14.11 -8.45 -17.27
CA ARG A 630 14.44 -7.22 -16.57
C ARG A 630 14.50 -6.03 -17.56
N ARG A 631 13.84 -4.95 -17.18
CA ARG A 631 13.95 -3.66 -17.88
C ARG A 631 15.31 -3.03 -17.55
N PRO A 632 16.12 -2.60 -18.56
CA PRO A 632 17.38 -1.91 -18.31
C PRO A 632 17.18 -0.65 -17.48
N ALA A 633 18.05 -0.44 -16.50
CA ALA A 633 18.11 0.78 -15.71
C ALA A 633 19.33 1.61 -16.14
N HIS A 634 19.17 2.91 -16.21
CA HIS A 634 20.20 3.86 -16.62
C HIS A 634 20.33 4.98 -15.61
N VAL A 635 21.52 5.55 -15.47
CA VAL A 635 21.68 6.86 -14.83
C VAL A 635 20.94 7.87 -15.69
N LEU A 636 19.96 8.57 -15.11
CA LEU A 636 19.21 9.60 -15.81
C LEU A 636 19.86 10.96 -15.56
N MET A 637 20.37 11.59 -16.61
CA MET A 637 21.04 12.88 -16.52
C MET A 637 20.08 13.95 -15.95
N ARG A 638 20.44 14.53 -14.81
CA ARG A 638 19.60 15.48 -14.06
C ARG A 638 18.22 14.92 -13.68
N GLY A 639 18.09 13.60 -13.56
CA GLY A 639 16.83 12.93 -13.22
C GLY A 639 15.78 12.91 -14.32
N VAL A 640 16.11 13.31 -15.56
CA VAL A 640 15.16 13.44 -16.68
C VAL A 640 14.99 12.09 -17.39
N TYR A 641 13.76 11.60 -17.48
CA TYR A 641 13.42 10.22 -17.91
C TYR A 641 13.95 9.82 -19.30
N ASP A 642 14.07 10.75 -20.22
CA ASP A 642 14.54 10.52 -21.59
C ASP A 642 16.05 10.78 -21.80
N GLN A 643 16.74 11.31 -20.78
CA GLN A 643 18.18 11.61 -20.83
C GLN A 643 18.98 10.44 -20.22
N LYS A 644 19.02 9.31 -20.92
CA LYS A 644 19.67 8.08 -20.47
C LYS A 644 21.20 8.16 -20.63
N GLY A 645 21.91 7.97 -19.51
CA GLY A 645 23.37 7.81 -19.43
C GLY A 645 23.76 6.33 -19.43
N GLU A 646 24.79 5.99 -18.61
CA GLU A 646 25.26 4.60 -18.48
C GLU A 646 24.18 3.65 -17.96
N GLU A 647 24.20 2.42 -18.43
CA GLU A 647 23.36 1.35 -17.88
C GLU A 647 23.93 0.86 -16.55
N VAL A 648 23.04 0.62 -15.58
CA VAL A 648 23.42 0.14 -14.25
C VAL A 648 22.63 -1.12 -13.88
N GLN A 649 23.26 -1.95 -13.06
CA GLN A 649 22.64 -3.13 -12.45
C GLN A 649 22.19 -2.82 -11.03
N PRO A 650 21.21 -3.56 -10.45
CA PRO A 650 20.84 -3.42 -9.06
C PRO A 650 22.05 -3.49 -8.12
N GLY A 651 22.08 -2.57 -7.16
CA GLY A 651 23.17 -2.46 -6.18
C GLY A 651 22.76 -1.58 -5.00
N THR A 652 23.58 -1.59 -3.97
CA THR A 652 23.39 -0.82 -2.74
C THR A 652 24.49 0.22 -2.58
N PRO A 653 24.28 1.33 -1.84
CA PRO A 653 25.31 2.34 -1.60
C PRO A 653 26.56 1.73 -0.95
N ALA A 654 27.75 2.11 -1.41
CA ALA A 654 29.02 1.61 -0.92
C ALA A 654 29.33 1.98 0.54
N ALA A 655 28.69 3.04 1.05
CA ALA A 655 28.74 3.43 2.45
C ALA A 655 28.00 2.47 3.40
N LEU A 656 27.21 1.54 2.86
CA LEU A 656 26.47 0.52 3.61
C LEU A 656 27.09 -0.86 3.34
N PRO A 657 26.81 -1.87 4.17
CA PRO A 657 27.32 -3.21 3.93
C PRO A 657 27.01 -3.70 2.51
N PRO A 658 27.93 -4.39 1.84
CA PRO A 658 27.66 -4.89 0.50
C PRO A 658 26.59 -6.00 0.54
N LEU A 659 25.87 -6.15 -0.57
CA LEU A 659 25.00 -7.32 -0.76
C LEU A 659 25.83 -8.60 -0.67
N PRO A 660 25.30 -9.67 -0.02
CA PRO A 660 25.91 -10.99 -0.09
C PRO A 660 26.14 -11.44 -1.53
N ALA A 661 27.25 -12.10 -1.80
CA ALA A 661 27.65 -12.47 -3.17
C ALA A 661 26.67 -13.44 -3.87
N ASP A 662 25.88 -14.18 -3.08
CA ASP A 662 24.82 -15.09 -3.52
C ASP A 662 23.42 -14.47 -3.49
N ALA A 663 23.30 -13.20 -3.10
CA ALA A 663 22.02 -12.51 -3.06
C ALA A 663 21.44 -12.36 -4.48
N ARG A 664 20.14 -12.57 -4.60
CA ARG A 664 19.42 -12.29 -5.84
C ARG A 664 19.45 -10.78 -6.13
N PRO A 665 19.74 -10.35 -7.35
CA PRO A 665 19.73 -8.93 -7.70
C PRO A 665 18.32 -8.41 -7.96
N ASP A 666 17.35 -8.75 -7.10
CA ASP A 666 15.94 -8.39 -7.17
C ASP A 666 15.44 -7.84 -5.83
N ARG A 667 14.16 -7.49 -5.74
CA ARG A 667 13.55 -6.93 -4.53
C ARG A 667 13.65 -7.87 -3.33
N LEU A 668 13.64 -9.18 -3.53
CA LEU A 668 13.80 -10.15 -2.43
C LEU A 668 15.22 -10.10 -1.85
N GLY A 669 16.23 -9.96 -2.71
CA GLY A 669 17.61 -9.75 -2.27
C GLY A 669 17.78 -8.44 -1.51
N LEU A 670 17.18 -7.34 -2.02
CA LEU A 670 17.16 -6.05 -1.34
C LEU A 670 16.47 -6.14 0.04
N ALA A 671 15.30 -6.76 0.10
CA ALA A 671 14.54 -6.89 1.35
C ALA A 671 15.31 -7.67 2.42
N ARG A 672 15.96 -8.77 2.04
CA ARG A 672 16.81 -9.55 2.94
C ARG A 672 18.08 -8.80 3.40
N TRP A 673 18.64 -7.98 2.51
CA TRP A 673 19.77 -7.13 2.86
C TRP A 673 19.38 -6.06 3.90
N LEU A 674 18.20 -5.45 3.76
CA LEU A 674 17.71 -4.48 4.73
C LEU A 674 17.54 -5.06 6.13
N VAL A 675 17.15 -6.32 6.26
CA VAL A 675 16.93 -6.98 7.55
C VAL A 675 18.12 -7.88 7.98
N ASP A 676 19.26 -7.75 7.33
CA ASP A 676 20.47 -8.42 7.78
C ASP A 676 20.81 -7.96 9.20
N PRO A 677 21.11 -8.88 10.13
CA PRO A 677 21.44 -8.52 11.51
C PRO A 677 22.64 -7.56 11.66
N GLY A 678 23.52 -7.54 10.69
CA GLY A 678 24.67 -6.62 10.64
C GLY A 678 24.36 -5.27 9.97
N HIS A 679 23.12 -5.05 9.47
CA HIS A 679 22.76 -3.81 8.81
C HIS A 679 22.70 -2.64 9.82
N PRO A 680 23.43 -1.51 9.57
CA PRO A 680 23.56 -0.46 10.58
C PRO A 680 22.31 0.36 10.86
N LEU A 681 21.39 0.45 9.92
CA LEU A 681 20.28 1.42 9.95
C LEU A 681 18.92 0.82 10.30
N THR A 682 18.51 -0.29 9.68
CA THR A 682 17.12 -0.76 9.73
C THR A 682 16.57 -0.93 11.14
N ALA A 683 17.33 -1.59 12.03
CA ALA A 683 16.88 -1.77 13.41
C ALA A 683 16.82 -0.44 14.17
N ARG A 684 17.81 0.46 13.99
CA ARG A 684 17.82 1.80 14.60
C ARG A 684 16.65 2.65 14.14
N VAL A 685 16.33 2.63 12.85
CA VAL A 685 15.20 3.39 12.27
C VAL A 685 13.87 2.88 12.81
N ALA A 686 13.69 1.55 12.86
CA ALA A 686 12.49 0.93 13.44
C ALA A 686 12.34 1.29 14.92
N VAL A 687 13.36 1.09 15.72
CA VAL A 687 13.38 1.45 17.15
C VAL A 687 13.09 2.93 17.36
N ASN A 688 13.72 3.81 16.59
CA ASN A 688 13.49 5.25 16.67
C ASN A 688 12.03 5.64 16.36
N SER A 689 11.42 4.96 15.38
CA SER A 689 10.03 5.18 15.01
C SER A 689 9.06 4.80 16.14
N TYR A 690 9.26 3.63 16.79
CA TYR A 690 8.45 3.22 17.93
C TYR A 690 8.73 4.04 19.19
N TRP A 691 9.97 4.46 19.38
CA TRP A 691 10.32 5.43 20.43
C TRP A 691 9.58 6.75 20.23
N GLN A 692 9.60 7.31 19.01
CA GLN A 692 8.86 8.52 18.67
C GLN A 692 7.35 8.38 18.92
N LEU A 693 6.77 7.21 18.63
CA LEU A 693 5.36 6.91 18.91
C LEU A 693 5.02 7.08 20.38
N LEU A 694 5.89 6.57 21.29
CA LEU A 694 5.69 6.56 22.73
C LEU A 694 6.16 7.86 23.43
N PHE A 695 7.25 8.43 22.99
CA PHE A 695 7.88 9.59 23.65
C PHE A 695 7.68 10.92 22.91
N GLY A 696 7.06 10.88 21.75
CA GLY A 696 6.72 12.07 20.97
C GLY A 696 7.81 12.54 20.03
N THR A 697 9.07 12.43 20.43
CA THR A 697 10.25 12.71 19.61
C THR A 697 11.15 11.47 19.63
N GLY A 698 11.74 11.12 18.49
CA GLY A 698 12.69 10.01 18.41
C GLY A 698 13.99 10.28 19.17
N LEU A 699 14.75 9.25 19.52
CA LEU A 699 16.12 9.39 19.99
C LEU A 699 16.95 10.18 18.97
N VAL A 700 16.76 9.87 17.68
CA VAL A 700 17.14 10.74 16.56
C VAL A 700 15.94 11.60 16.21
N GLU A 701 16.08 12.91 16.34
CA GLU A 701 15.01 13.88 16.16
C GLU A 701 14.53 14.01 14.71
N THR A 702 15.41 13.71 13.75
CA THR A 702 15.17 13.74 12.31
C THR A 702 14.96 12.30 11.80
N PRO A 703 13.79 11.67 12.00
CA PRO A 703 13.57 10.28 11.59
C PRO A 703 13.64 10.08 10.07
N GLU A 704 13.48 11.16 9.31
CA GLU A 704 13.64 11.22 7.87
C GLU A 704 15.10 11.28 7.40
N ASP A 705 16.03 11.62 8.29
CA ASP A 705 17.44 11.83 7.96
C ASP A 705 18.36 11.41 9.12
N PHE A 706 18.94 10.22 9.01
CA PHE A 706 20.01 9.68 9.86
C PHE A 706 21.41 9.97 9.28
N GLY A 707 21.45 10.57 8.09
CA GLY A 707 22.66 10.93 7.41
C GLY A 707 23.40 12.12 8.04
N VAL A 708 24.36 12.66 7.29
CA VAL A 708 25.30 13.68 7.78
C VAL A 708 24.61 14.98 8.23
N ARG A 709 23.45 15.30 7.67
CA ARG A 709 22.65 16.49 8.06
C ARG A 709 21.62 16.18 9.16
N GLY A 710 21.40 14.91 9.46
CA GLY A 710 20.50 14.49 10.52
C GLY A 710 21.00 14.82 11.92
N SER A 711 20.07 14.84 12.86
CA SER A 711 20.39 15.07 14.28
C SER A 711 21.13 13.88 14.87
N MET A 712 22.13 14.13 15.71
CA MET A 712 22.73 13.09 16.54
C MET A 712 21.68 12.50 17.49
N PRO A 713 21.75 11.21 17.77
CA PRO A 713 20.87 10.62 18.79
C PRO A 713 21.12 11.25 20.16
N SER A 714 20.07 11.58 20.89
CA SER A 714 20.17 12.13 22.26
C SER A 714 20.79 11.15 23.24
N HIS A 715 20.58 9.86 23.01
CA HIS A 715 21.08 8.73 23.79
C HIS A 715 21.61 7.65 22.84
N PRO A 716 22.81 7.81 22.29
CA PRO A 716 23.36 6.89 21.28
C PRO A 716 23.49 5.44 21.79
N GLU A 717 23.93 5.27 23.04
CA GLU A 717 24.09 3.95 23.64
C GLU A 717 22.73 3.24 23.82
N LEU A 718 21.67 3.99 24.12
CA LEU A 718 20.29 3.47 24.23
C LEU A 718 19.75 3.07 22.87
N LEU A 719 19.97 3.88 21.85
CA LEU A 719 19.53 3.58 20.47
C LEU A 719 20.19 2.28 19.98
N ASP A 720 21.50 2.15 20.18
CA ASP A 720 22.26 0.97 19.78
C ASP A 720 21.84 -0.27 20.57
N TRP A 721 21.69 -0.14 21.90
CA TRP A 721 21.25 -1.22 22.75
C TRP A 721 19.87 -1.75 22.33
N LEU A 722 18.89 -0.85 22.15
CA LEU A 722 17.55 -1.21 21.69
C LEU A 722 17.57 -1.87 20.30
N ALA A 723 18.41 -1.38 19.38
CA ALA A 723 18.52 -1.96 18.05
C ALA A 723 19.08 -3.39 18.09
N VAL A 724 20.12 -3.64 18.90
CA VAL A 724 20.71 -4.97 19.06
C VAL A 724 19.72 -5.91 19.77
N ASP A 725 19.04 -5.45 20.83
CA ASP A 725 18.04 -6.23 21.56
C ASP A 725 16.85 -6.58 20.66
N PHE A 726 16.39 -5.66 19.85
CA PHE A 726 15.29 -5.88 18.89
C PHE A 726 15.62 -6.95 17.86
N VAL A 727 16.82 -6.92 17.28
CA VAL A 727 17.30 -7.99 16.39
C VAL A 727 17.46 -9.30 17.15
N GLY A 728 18.08 -9.25 18.35
CA GLY A 728 18.34 -10.43 19.18
C GLY A 728 17.08 -11.14 19.69
N SER A 729 15.99 -10.40 19.88
CA SER A 729 14.66 -10.95 20.23
C SER A 729 13.91 -11.58 19.05
N GLY A 730 14.49 -11.60 17.85
CA GLY A 730 13.84 -12.05 16.62
C GLY A 730 12.87 -11.02 16.04
N TRP A 731 13.23 -9.73 16.14
CA TRP A 731 12.45 -8.61 15.60
C TRP A 731 11.03 -8.50 16.18
N ASP A 732 10.87 -8.85 17.48
CA ASP A 732 9.60 -8.88 18.19
C ASP A 732 9.14 -7.47 18.60
N VAL A 733 8.18 -6.91 17.84
CA VAL A 733 7.64 -5.56 18.06
C VAL A 733 6.90 -5.46 19.40
N LYS A 734 6.09 -6.46 19.77
CA LYS A 734 5.35 -6.41 21.05
C LYS A 734 6.28 -6.50 22.26
N ALA A 735 7.31 -7.35 22.20
CA ALA A 735 8.31 -7.44 23.26
C ALA A 735 9.07 -6.12 23.43
N MET A 736 9.51 -5.49 22.34
CA MET A 736 10.18 -4.20 22.36
C MET A 736 9.30 -3.10 22.97
N LEU A 737 8.06 -2.96 22.50
CA LEU A 737 7.10 -1.98 23.06
C LEU A 737 6.80 -2.26 24.54
N ARG A 738 6.68 -3.53 24.92
CA ARG A 738 6.49 -3.94 26.31
C ARG A 738 7.63 -3.44 27.21
N GLN A 739 8.87 -3.61 26.80
CA GLN A 739 10.02 -3.12 27.54
C GLN A 739 9.97 -1.59 27.69
N MET A 740 9.66 -0.86 26.61
CA MET A 740 9.59 0.60 26.63
C MET A 740 8.50 1.09 27.60
N VAL A 741 7.28 0.54 27.56
CA VAL A 741 6.17 1.03 28.39
C VAL A 741 6.26 0.57 29.85
N LEU A 742 7.05 -0.46 30.14
CA LEU A 742 7.33 -0.91 31.52
C LEU A 742 8.49 -0.16 32.19
N SER A 743 9.30 0.61 31.43
CA SER A 743 10.42 1.38 32.00
C SER A 743 9.93 2.48 32.93
N GLU A 744 10.73 2.80 33.97
CA GLU A 744 10.47 3.94 34.83
C GLU A 744 10.55 5.27 34.06
N THR A 745 11.38 5.32 33.01
CA THR A 745 11.46 6.44 32.07
C THR A 745 10.11 6.75 31.41
N TYR A 746 9.35 5.74 31.00
CA TYR A 746 8.02 5.92 30.42
C TYR A 746 6.98 6.30 31.47
N LYS A 747 7.11 5.80 32.69
CA LYS A 747 6.16 6.01 33.78
C LYS A 747 6.28 7.39 34.46
N GLN A 748 7.30 8.19 34.15
CA GLN A 748 7.49 9.52 34.72
C GLN A 748 6.26 10.43 34.51
N ASP A 749 6.05 11.35 35.48
CA ASP A 749 5.08 12.44 35.36
C ASP A 749 5.54 13.45 34.28
N ALA A 750 4.58 14.05 33.57
CA ALA A 750 4.83 15.05 32.54
C ALA A 750 4.93 16.50 33.13
N ALA A 751 4.71 16.68 34.42
CA ALA A 751 4.84 17.98 35.06
C ALA A 751 6.28 18.49 34.98
N VAL A 752 6.44 19.79 34.73
CA VAL A 752 7.75 20.41 34.53
C VAL A 752 7.85 21.72 35.27
N GLY A 753 8.93 21.90 36.05
CA GLY A 753 9.27 23.17 36.64
C GLY A 753 9.90 24.15 35.64
N PRO A 754 9.85 25.47 35.91
CA PRO A 754 10.37 26.47 34.97
C PRO A 754 11.86 26.28 34.62
N GLU A 755 12.65 25.83 35.57
CA GLU A 755 14.10 25.62 35.39
C GLU A 755 14.39 24.49 34.40
N LEU A 756 13.74 23.33 34.59
CA LEU A 756 13.88 22.21 33.68
C LEU A 756 13.30 22.53 32.28
N LEU A 757 12.19 23.26 32.23
CA LEU A 757 11.58 23.70 30.96
C LEU A 757 12.52 24.64 30.18
N ALA A 758 13.24 25.52 30.86
CA ALA A 758 14.19 26.43 30.25
C ALA A 758 15.44 25.69 29.74
N ARG A 759 15.87 24.63 30.45
CA ARG A 759 17.08 23.85 30.11
C ARG A 759 16.83 22.80 29.02
N ASP A 760 15.71 22.10 29.09
CA ASP A 760 15.32 21.05 28.16
C ASP A 760 13.84 21.19 27.77
N PRO A 761 13.50 22.21 26.94
CA PRO A 761 12.12 22.51 26.59
C PRO A 761 11.46 21.33 25.84
N GLU A 762 12.18 20.61 25.02
CA GLU A 762 11.70 19.52 24.18
C GLU A 762 11.81 18.13 24.81
N ASN A 763 12.25 18.06 26.09
CA ASN A 763 12.46 16.82 26.82
C ASN A 763 13.39 15.82 26.09
N ARG A 764 14.45 16.34 25.48
CA ARG A 764 15.46 15.53 24.78
C ARG A 764 16.27 14.65 25.73
N LEU A 765 16.40 15.07 26.99
CA LEU A 765 17.14 14.35 28.03
C LEU A 765 16.26 13.34 28.81
N LEU A 766 14.97 13.28 28.52
CA LEU A 766 14.03 12.33 29.13
C LEU A 766 13.91 12.47 30.66
N ALA A 767 14.08 13.68 31.18
CA ALA A 767 13.96 13.97 32.60
C ALA A 767 12.50 13.96 33.10
N ARG A 768 11.52 13.91 32.23
CA ARG A 768 10.07 13.87 32.54
C ARG A 768 9.32 13.00 31.55
N GLY A 769 8.09 12.62 31.89
CA GLY A 769 7.17 11.95 31.00
C GLY A 769 6.81 12.86 29.81
N PRO A 770 6.60 12.31 28.61
CA PRO A 770 6.24 13.10 27.44
C PRO A 770 4.78 13.56 27.50
N ARG A 771 4.54 14.80 27.03
CA ARG A 771 3.20 15.35 26.82
C ARG A 771 3.10 15.98 25.45
N PHE A 772 2.21 15.47 24.62
CA PHE A 772 1.98 15.96 23.26
C PHE A 772 0.55 15.74 22.80
N ARG A 773 0.13 16.48 21.78
CA ARG A 773 -1.19 16.35 21.17
C ARG A 773 -1.34 14.99 20.47
N LEU A 774 -2.50 14.34 20.64
CA LEU A 774 -2.89 13.12 19.97
C LEU A 774 -2.99 13.34 18.45
N GLN A 775 -2.83 12.27 17.68
CA GLN A 775 -3.06 12.28 16.23
C GLN A 775 -4.55 12.53 15.92
N ALA A 776 -4.82 13.12 14.77
CA ALA A 776 -6.15 13.50 14.32
C ALA A 776 -7.20 12.40 14.45
N GLU A 777 -6.86 11.21 13.99
CA GLU A 777 -7.72 10.02 14.01
C GLU A 777 -8.04 9.61 15.46
N ILE A 778 -7.04 9.68 16.35
CA ILE A 778 -7.21 9.32 17.76
C ILE A 778 -8.10 10.35 18.48
N ILE A 779 -7.97 11.65 18.17
CA ILE A 779 -8.86 12.70 18.73
C ILE A 779 -10.32 12.39 18.39
N ARG A 780 -10.59 12.02 17.15
CA ARG A 780 -11.93 11.61 16.71
C ARG A 780 -12.38 10.32 17.41
N ASP A 781 -11.51 9.34 17.51
CA ASP A 781 -11.80 8.06 18.16
C ASP A 781 -12.09 8.22 19.66
N VAL A 782 -11.40 9.12 20.35
CA VAL A 782 -11.68 9.47 21.76
C VAL A 782 -13.10 10.04 21.91
N ALA A 783 -13.52 10.95 21.03
CA ALA A 783 -14.86 11.52 21.08
C ALA A 783 -15.95 10.47 20.80
N LEU A 784 -15.74 9.61 19.81
CA LEU A 784 -16.68 8.52 19.49
C LEU A 784 -16.72 7.45 20.59
N SER A 785 -15.58 7.13 21.21
CA SER A 785 -15.51 6.17 22.32
C SER A 785 -16.20 6.71 23.58
N ALA A 786 -15.92 7.95 23.95
CA ALA A 786 -16.53 8.59 25.12
C ALA A 786 -18.06 8.70 24.98
N SER A 787 -18.53 9.03 23.77
CA SER A 787 -19.96 9.13 23.46
C SER A 787 -20.69 7.78 23.35
N GLY A 788 -19.96 6.68 23.14
CA GLY A 788 -20.52 5.35 22.89
C GLY A 788 -20.97 5.14 21.43
N LEU A 789 -20.60 6.04 20.52
CA LEU A 789 -20.92 5.94 19.10
C LEU A 789 -19.92 5.08 18.32
N LEU A 790 -18.72 4.84 18.86
CA LEU A 790 -17.64 4.15 18.13
C LEU A 790 -18.07 2.77 17.62
N SER A 791 -18.00 2.56 16.30
CA SER A 791 -18.23 1.25 15.70
C SER A 791 -17.14 0.26 16.11
N PRO A 792 -17.50 -0.98 16.49
CA PRO A 792 -16.55 -2.02 16.87
C PRO A 792 -15.86 -2.67 15.66
N LEU A 793 -16.29 -2.41 14.43
CA LEU A 793 -15.78 -3.07 13.22
C LEU A 793 -14.30 -2.77 12.99
N ILE A 794 -13.53 -3.83 12.70
CA ILE A 794 -12.13 -3.78 12.29
C ILE A 794 -12.03 -4.19 10.83
N GLY A 795 -11.18 -3.51 10.07
CA GLY A 795 -10.95 -3.83 8.66
C GLY A 795 -12.10 -3.43 7.72
N GLY A 796 -12.06 -3.90 6.48
CA GLY A 796 -13.05 -3.64 5.45
C GLY A 796 -12.94 -2.26 4.78
N PRO A 797 -13.83 -1.92 3.86
CA PRO A 797 -13.75 -0.69 3.06
C PRO A 797 -13.77 0.58 3.92
N SER A 798 -13.18 1.66 3.41
CA SER A 798 -13.14 2.96 4.09
C SER A 798 -14.53 3.59 4.21
N GLY A 799 -14.81 4.22 5.37
CA GLY A 799 -16.08 4.91 5.66
C GLY A 799 -16.05 6.37 5.22
N ARG A 800 -17.23 6.93 4.98
CA ARG A 800 -17.45 8.32 4.55
C ARG A 800 -18.22 9.10 5.62
N PRO A 801 -17.56 9.61 6.69
CA PRO A 801 -18.22 10.39 7.74
C PRO A 801 -18.71 11.75 7.23
N TYR A 802 -19.30 12.55 8.11
CA TYR A 802 -19.72 13.92 7.80
C TYR A 802 -18.60 14.74 7.17
N GLN A 803 -18.95 15.49 6.13
CA GLN A 803 -18.06 16.41 5.42
C GLN A 803 -18.87 17.56 4.82
N PRO A 804 -18.30 18.77 4.68
CA PRO A 804 -18.97 19.87 3.99
C PRO A 804 -19.35 19.52 2.57
N ASP A 805 -20.57 19.89 2.17
CA ASP A 805 -21.09 19.64 0.83
C ASP A 805 -20.27 20.35 -0.26
N GLY A 806 -20.13 19.69 -1.41
CA GLY A 806 -19.52 20.28 -2.60
C GLY A 806 -18.00 20.34 -2.62
N LEU A 807 -17.32 20.03 -1.53
CA LEU A 807 -15.86 20.17 -1.40
C LEU A 807 -15.09 19.39 -2.48
N TRP A 808 -15.46 18.14 -2.74
CA TRP A 808 -14.81 17.34 -3.79
C TRP A 808 -15.07 17.89 -5.18
N ARG A 809 -16.25 18.47 -5.43
CA ARG A 809 -16.59 19.09 -6.72
C ARG A 809 -15.78 20.35 -7.01
N GLU A 810 -15.51 21.17 -5.98
CA GLU A 810 -14.74 22.41 -6.11
C GLU A 810 -13.28 22.14 -6.52
N MET A 811 -12.73 21.01 -6.10
CA MET A 811 -11.34 20.61 -6.37
C MET A 811 -11.17 19.83 -7.67
N SER A 812 -12.24 19.42 -8.33
CA SER A 812 -12.16 18.62 -9.55
C SER A 812 -12.26 19.48 -10.80
N HIS A 813 -11.32 19.32 -11.73
CA HIS A 813 -11.28 20.04 -13.01
C HIS A 813 -12.02 19.34 -14.14
N TYR A 814 -12.43 18.08 -13.95
CA TYR A 814 -13.06 17.24 -14.97
C TYR A 814 -14.51 16.91 -14.59
N GLY A 815 -15.38 16.65 -15.56
CA GLY A 815 -16.79 16.32 -15.32
C GLY A 815 -16.94 15.08 -14.42
N SER A 816 -18.10 14.94 -13.75
CA SER A 816 -18.35 13.83 -12.85
C SER A 816 -18.44 12.51 -13.61
N THR A 817 -17.42 11.70 -13.47
CA THR A 817 -17.39 10.31 -13.94
C THR A 817 -16.98 9.40 -12.78
N PRO A 818 -17.21 8.09 -12.84
CA PRO A 818 -16.64 7.16 -11.85
C PRO A 818 -15.12 7.30 -11.72
N ALA A 819 -14.45 7.73 -12.80
CA ALA A 819 -13.02 7.98 -12.83
C ALA A 819 -12.55 9.12 -11.93
N THR A 820 -13.35 10.15 -11.73
CA THR A 820 -12.96 11.38 -11.03
C THR A 820 -13.44 11.44 -9.58
N GLU A 821 -14.39 10.59 -9.18
CA GLU A 821 -14.99 10.60 -7.83
C GLU A 821 -15.29 12.02 -7.29
N GLN A 822 -15.99 12.83 -8.06
CA GLN A 822 -16.31 14.20 -7.67
C GLN A 822 -17.43 14.34 -6.65
N ILE A 823 -18.18 13.27 -6.45
CA ILE A 823 -19.34 13.28 -5.56
C ILE A 823 -18.97 12.52 -4.30
N TYR A 824 -18.95 13.24 -3.20
CA TYR A 824 -18.89 12.62 -1.88
C TYR A 824 -20.28 12.13 -1.51
N VAL A 825 -20.43 10.82 -1.35
CA VAL A 825 -21.65 10.20 -0.84
C VAL A 825 -21.37 9.80 0.61
N GLN A 826 -21.97 10.53 1.54
CA GLN A 826 -21.85 10.26 2.96
C GLN A 826 -22.44 8.89 3.31
N ASP A 827 -21.79 8.15 4.19
CA ASP A 827 -22.35 6.94 4.79
C ASP A 827 -23.44 7.28 5.80
N HIS A 828 -24.25 6.27 6.14
CA HIS A 828 -25.31 6.35 7.15
C HIS A 828 -25.13 5.24 8.20
N GLY A 829 -25.71 5.47 9.38
CA GLY A 829 -25.66 4.48 10.46
C GLY A 829 -24.23 4.21 10.94
N GLU A 830 -23.87 2.91 11.03
CA GLU A 830 -22.59 2.49 11.62
C GLU A 830 -21.35 2.98 10.83
N GLY A 831 -21.47 3.18 9.52
CA GLY A 831 -20.40 3.69 8.66
C GLY A 831 -19.90 5.07 9.06
N LEU A 832 -20.76 5.92 9.64
CA LEU A 832 -20.42 7.25 10.15
C LEU A 832 -19.46 7.21 11.34
N TYR A 833 -19.50 6.13 12.13
CA TYR A 833 -18.86 6.08 13.44
C TYR A 833 -17.67 5.12 13.49
N ARG A 834 -17.16 4.70 12.34
CA ARG A 834 -15.92 3.92 12.27
C ARG A 834 -14.73 4.72 12.78
N ARG A 835 -13.67 4.04 13.25
CA ARG A 835 -12.43 4.69 13.67
C ARG A 835 -11.87 5.62 12.60
N GLY A 836 -11.20 6.69 13.03
CA GLY A 836 -10.63 7.71 12.16
C GLY A 836 -9.68 7.16 11.09
N MET A 837 -8.96 6.07 11.37
CA MET A 837 -8.08 5.42 10.41
C MET A 837 -8.80 4.81 9.20
N TYR A 838 -10.09 4.53 9.32
CA TYR A 838 -10.94 4.02 8.23
C TYR A 838 -11.64 5.13 7.45
N THR A 839 -11.41 6.40 7.77
CA THR A 839 -11.95 7.51 6.98
C THR A 839 -11.39 7.47 5.57
N ILE A 840 -12.25 7.58 4.56
CA ILE A 840 -11.83 7.60 3.16
C ILE A 840 -10.78 8.69 2.91
N TRP A 841 -9.69 8.31 2.26
CA TRP A 841 -8.56 9.21 2.01
C TRP A 841 -8.47 9.57 0.54
N LYS A 842 -8.98 10.76 0.18
CA LYS A 842 -8.78 11.36 -1.14
C LYS A 842 -7.59 12.30 -1.10
N ARG A 843 -6.56 12.05 -1.92
CA ARG A 843 -5.29 12.79 -1.87
C ARG A 843 -5.43 14.27 -2.17
N THR A 844 -6.18 14.62 -3.23
CA THR A 844 -6.41 16.02 -3.60
C THR A 844 -7.31 16.77 -2.62
N VAL A 845 -8.10 16.04 -1.82
CA VAL A 845 -9.00 16.59 -0.81
C VAL A 845 -8.92 15.72 0.46
N PRO A 846 -7.82 15.79 1.22
CA PRO A 846 -7.71 15.05 2.48
C PRO A 846 -8.89 15.38 3.41
N PRO A 847 -9.32 14.43 4.26
CA PRO A 847 -10.44 14.64 5.15
C PRO A 847 -10.28 15.92 5.98
N PRO A 848 -11.16 16.93 5.85
CA PRO A 848 -10.94 18.27 6.41
C PRO A 848 -10.76 18.28 7.93
N ILE A 849 -11.52 17.42 8.63
CA ILE A 849 -11.44 17.25 10.08
C ILE A 849 -10.04 16.76 10.48
N LEU A 850 -9.51 15.78 9.75
CA LEU A 850 -8.21 15.19 10.08
C LEU A 850 -7.08 16.16 9.67
N ALA A 851 -7.21 16.82 8.53
CA ALA A 851 -6.24 17.82 8.06
C ALA A 851 -6.12 19.02 9.04
N ALA A 852 -7.23 19.43 9.67
CA ALA A 852 -7.20 20.48 10.71
C ALA A 852 -6.33 20.11 11.91
N PHE A 853 -6.09 18.82 12.15
CA PHE A 853 -5.24 18.29 13.21
C PHE A 853 -3.93 17.68 12.65
N ASP A 854 -3.41 18.24 11.58
CA ASP A 854 -2.11 17.91 10.95
C ASP A 854 -1.99 16.48 10.40
N ALA A 855 -3.08 15.87 9.99
CA ALA A 855 -2.99 14.63 9.21
C ALA A 855 -2.36 14.92 7.82
N PRO A 856 -1.39 14.12 7.34
CA PRO A 856 -0.68 14.38 6.09
C PRO A 856 -1.55 14.16 4.85
N SER A 857 -1.16 14.72 3.70
CA SER A 857 -1.84 14.45 2.41
C SER A 857 -1.68 13.00 1.93
N ARG A 858 -0.63 12.31 2.38
CA ARG A 858 -0.23 10.98 1.93
C ARG A 858 0.10 10.90 0.43
N GLU A 859 0.58 12.02 -0.12
CA GLU A 859 1.19 12.05 -1.46
C GLU A 859 2.61 11.49 -1.44
N VAL A 860 3.33 11.74 -0.34
CA VAL A 860 4.71 11.27 -0.11
C VAL A 860 4.81 10.50 1.20
N CYS A 861 5.90 9.77 1.40
CA CYS A 861 6.22 9.12 2.66
C CYS A 861 6.34 10.14 3.80
N VAL A 862 5.68 9.88 4.92
CA VAL A 862 5.72 10.74 6.11
C VAL A 862 6.06 9.89 7.34
N VAL A 863 7.28 10.03 7.83
CA VAL A 863 7.77 9.33 9.04
C VAL A 863 7.55 10.14 10.33
N ARG A 864 7.24 11.43 10.20
CA ARG A 864 6.94 12.34 11.31
C ARG A 864 5.87 13.35 10.90
N ARG A 865 4.76 13.41 11.65
CA ARG A 865 3.72 14.43 11.45
C ARG A 865 4.09 15.74 12.16
N SER A 866 3.71 16.87 11.60
CA SER A 866 3.69 18.15 12.29
C SER A 866 2.71 18.10 13.48
N ARG A 867 2.92 18.95 14.47
CA ARG A 867 2.04 19.11 15.63
C ARG A 867 1.84 20.60 15.89
N THR A 868 0.82 21.17 15.27
CA THR A 868 0.44 22.57 15.48
C THR A 868 -0.58 22.72 16.58
N ASN A 869 -0.70 23.91 17.14
CA ASN A 869 -1.77 24.27 18.05
C ASN A 869 -2.42 25.56 17.54
N THR A 870 -3.59 25.43 16.93
CA THR A 870 -4.29 26.54 16.27
C THR A 870 -5.69 26.75 16.83
N PRO A 871 -6.22 27.99 16.81
CA PRO A 871 -7.61 28.24 17.19
C PRO A 871 -8.63 27.46 16.35
N LEU A 872 -8.29 27.13 15.11
CA LEU A 872 -9.15 26.34 14.22
C LEU A 872 -9.43 24.95 14.78
N GLN A 873 -8.45 24.31 15.42
CA GLN A 873 -8.62 23.00 16.05
C GLN A 873 -9.70 23.05 17.16
N ALA A 874 -9.68 24.04 18.01
CA ALA A 874 -10.72 24.23 19.03
C ALA A 874 -12.11 24.50 18.41
N LEU A 875 -12.16 25.29 17.32
CA LEU A 875 -13.41 25.55 16.59
C LEU A 875 -13.98 24.29 15.94
N VAL A 876 -13.14 23.42 15.39
CA VAL A 876 -13.55 22.12 14.81
C VAL A 876 -14.18 21.25 15.89
N LEU A 877 -13.56 21.11 17.07
CA LEU A 877 -14.11 20.32 18.19
C LEU A 877 -15.47 20.83 18.68
N LEU A 878 -15.75 22.14 18.53
CA LEU A 878 -16.98 22.76 19.01
C LEU A 878 -18.09 22.82 17.96
N ASN A 879 -17.78 22.78 16.67
CA ASN A 879 -18.75 23.13 15.61
C ASN A 879 -18.91 22.08 14.52
N GLU A 880 -17.93 21.17 14.35
CA GLU A 880 -18.05 20.15 13.31
C GLU A 880 -19.12 19.12 13.70
N THR A 881 -19.93 18.69 12.71
CA THR A 881 -21.13 17.88 12.93
C THR A 881 -20.87 16.61 13.74
N GLY A 882 -19.81 15.87 13.47
CA GLY A 882 -19.49 14.63 14.18
C GLY A 882 -19.07 14.86 15.64
N PHE A 883 -18.35 15.96 15.94
CA PHE A 883 -18.01 16.32 17.32
C PHE A 883 -19.19 16.88 18.11
N VAL A 884 -20.07 17.64 17.46
CA VAL A 884 -21.32 18.12 18.09
C VAL A 884 -22.24 16.93 18.39
N GLU A 885 -22.39 16.00 17.46
CA GLU A 885 -23.13 14.76 17.67
C GLU A 885 -22.52 13.89 18.78
N ALA A 886 -21.20 13.71 18.79
CA ALA A 886 -20.52 12.98 19.85
C ALA A 886 -20.75 13.65 21.22
N SER A 887 -20.71 14.99 21.30
CA SER A 887 -21.04 15.73 22.52
C SER A 887 -22.47 15.48 22.97
N ARG A 888 -23.43 15.50 22.07
CA ARG A 888 -24.83 15.19 22.32
C ARG A 888 -25.05 13.77 22.83
N ALA A 889 -24.43 12.80 22.14
CA ALA A 889 -24.53 11.40 22.54
C ALA A 889 -23.83 11.10 23.86
N LEU A 890 -22.70 11.76 24.14
CA LEU A 890 -22.01 11.69 25.43
C LEU A 890 -22.89 12.26 26.56
N ALA A 891 -23.53 13.40 26.33
CA ALA A 891 -24.50 13.97 27.28
C ALA A 891 -25.65 13.00 27.55
N GLN A 892 -26.25 12.44 26.52
CA GLN A 892 -27.30 11.42 26.63
C GLN A 892 -26.84 10.19 27.42
N ARG A 893 -25.62 9.68 27.13
CA ARG A 893 -25.01 8.55 27.84
C ARG A 893 -24.91 8.80 29.36
N VAL A 894 -24.39 9.96 29.71
CA VAL A 894 -24.25 10.37 31.15
C VAL A 894 -25.60 10.54 31.81
N LEU A 895 -26.56 11.22 31.18
CA LEU A 895 -27.90 11.48 31.72
C LEU A 895 -28.69 10.18 31.93
N LEU A 896 -28.56 9.19 31.04
CA LEU A 896 -29.27 7.91 31.16
C LEU A 896 -28.54 6.89 32.03
N GLY A 897 -27.20 6.93 32.05
CA GLY A 897 -26.36 5.95 32.74
C GLY A 897 -26.18 6.23 34.25
N SER A 898 -26.34 7.50 34.69
CA SER A 898 -26.13 7.88 36.06
C SER A 898 -27.46 8.34 36.71
N SER A 899 -27.88 7.65 37.77
CA SER A 899 -29.03 8.02 38.58
C SER A 899 -28.71 9.01 39.67
N GLY A 900 -27.45 9.49 39.74
CA GLY A 900 -26.94 10.42 40.73
C GLY A 900 -27.33 11.89 40.48
N ASP A 901 -26.83 12.76 41.36
CA ASP A 901 -26.92 14.21 41.20
C ASP A 901 -25.97 14.72 40.09
N ASP A 902 -25.95 16.02 39.86
CA ASP A 902 -25.06 16.62 38.84
C ASP A 902 -23.58 16.37 39.14
N GLY A 903 -23.17 16.33 40.42
CA GLY A 903 -21.79 16.04 40.79
C GLY A 903 -21.34 14.63 40.35
N ALA A 904 -22.19 13.63 40.59
CA ALA A 904 -21.90 12.27 40.14
C ALA A 904 -21.87 12.13 38.63
N ARG A 905 -22.72 12.85 37.89
CA ARG A 905 -22.74 12.88 36.42
C ARG A 905 -21.51 13.61 35.87
N ILE A 906 -21.04 14.69 36.46
CA ILE A 906 -19.81 15.37 36.09
C ILE A 906 -18.61 14.44 36.31
N ALA A 907 -18.57 13.72 37.45
CA ALA A 907 -17.51 12.73 37.66
C ALA A 907 -17.46 11.64 36.57
N GLU A 908 -18.62 11.10 36.20
CA GLU A 908 -18.69 10.12 35.08
C GLU A 908 -18.26 10.74 33.76
N LEU A 909 -18.62 12.01 33.49
CA LEU A 909 -18.18 12.73 32.30
C LEU A 909 -16.65 12.87 32.25
N TYR A 910 -16.00 13.17 33.40
CA TYR A 910 -14.54 13.21 33.54
C TYR A 910 -13.91 11.83 33.30
N LEU A 911 -14.46 10.77 33.87
CA LEU A 911 -13.95 9.40 33.65
C LEU A 911 -14.02 9.01 32.19
N LEU A 912 -15.11 9.34 31.48
CA LEU A 912 -15.29 9.01 30.08
C LEU A 912 -14.36 9.78 29.13
N THR A 913 -13.95 10.99 29.48
CA THR A 913 -13.19 11.89 28.61
C THR A 913 -11.69 11.94 28.93
N VAL A 914 -11.36 12.19 30.23
CA VAL A 914 -9.97 12.37 30.67
C VAL A 914 -9.43 11.22 31.51
N GLY A 915 -10.30 10.27 31.92
CA GLY A 915 -9.88 9.05 32.64
C GLY A 915 -9.56 9.24 34.13
N ARG A 916 -10.04 10.33 34.76
CA ARG A 916 -9.84 10.62 36.18
C ARG A 916 -11.06 11.32 36.78
N GLU A 917 -11.12 11.36 38.09
CA GLU A 917 -12.09 12.19 38.81
C GLU A 917 -11.79 13.70 38.68
N PRO A 918 -12.81 14.57 38.69
CA PRO A 918 -12.62 16.02 38.70
C PRO A 918 -12.07 16.53 40.05
N ALA A 919 -11.21 17.54 39.99
CA ALA A 919 -10.89 18.32 41.21
C ALA A 919 -12.08 19.19 41.62
N ALA A 920 -12.11 19.60 42.89
CA ALA A 920 -13.23 20.39 43.43
C ALA A 920 -13.53 21.66 42.60
N GLY A 921 -12.50 22.40 42.19
CA GLY A 921 -12.66 23.59 41.35
C GLY A 921 -13.15 23.30 39.93
N GLU A 922 -12.78 22.16 39.38
CA GLU A 922 -13.26 21.73 38.05
C GLU A 922 -14.74 21.37 38.10
N LEU A 923 -15.18 20.68 39.15
CA LEU A 923 -16.58 20.36 39.41
C LEU A 923 -17.43 21.62 39.48
N GLU A 924 -16.98 22.63 40.23
CA GLU A 924 -17.66 23.94 40.39
C GLU A 924 -17.81 24.65 39.03
N VAL A 925 -16.77 24.64 38.19
CA VAL A 925 -16.80 25.28 36.85
C VAL A 925 -17.84 24.62 35.95
N VAL A 926 -17.87 23.29 35.89
CA VAL A 926 -18.83 22.54 35.03
C VAL A 926 -20.27 22.71 35.59
N ALA A 927 -20.47 22.68 36.92
CA ALA A 927 -21.77 22.89 37.53
C ALA A 927 -22.33 24.30 37.25
N ALA A 928 -21.48 25.33 37.33
CA ALA A 928 -21.87 26.70 36.98
C ALA A 928 -22.21 26.87 35.50
N LEU A 929 -21.49 26.18 34.61
CA LEU A 929 -21.82 26.10 33.17
C LEU A 929 -23.23 25.50 32.98
N LEU A 930 -23.50 24.36 33.59
CA LEU A 930 -24.79 23.67 33.49
C LEU A 930 -25.94 24.55 33.96
N GLU A 931 -25.81 25.21 35.10
CA GLU A 931 -26.84 26.13 35.63
C GLU A 931 -27.15 27.27 34.64
N ARG A 932 -26.12 27.90 34.10
CA ARG A 932 -26.24 28.96 33.09
C ARG A 932 -26.92 28.49 31.83
N GLU A 933 -26.50 27.36 31.29
CA GLU A 933 -27.01 26.86 30.02
C GLU A 933 -28.42 26.27 30.13
N ARG A 934 -28.80 25.68 31.29
CA ARG A 934 -30.17 25.30 31.59
C ARG A 934 -31.12 26.52 31.54
N ALA A 935 -30.72 27.63 32.21
CA ALA A 935 -31.50 28.86 32.15
C ALA A 935 -31.62 29.43 30.74
N ARG A 936 -30.53 29.41 29.97
CA ARG A 936 -30.50 29.84 28.57
C ARG A 936 -31.43 29.03 27.69
N PHE A 937 -31.35 27.68 27.72
CA PHE A 937 -32.16 26.82 26.87
C PHE A 937 -33.63 26.74 27.34
N ALA A 938 -33.93 26.93 28.61
CA ALA A 938 -35.30 27.10 29.06
C ALA A 938 -35.95 28.38 28.49
N ALA A 939 -35.15 29.46 28.32
CA ALA A 939 -35.61 30.70 27.72
C ALA A 939 -35.67 30.65 26.17
N ARG A 940 -34.95 29.74 25.57
CA ARG A 940 -34.83 29.56 24.08
C ARG A 940 -34.98 28.10 23.67
N PRO A 941 -36.20 27.52 23.80
CA PRO A 941 -36.38 26.08 23.49
C PRO A 941 -36.02 25.69 22.05
N GLY A 942 -36.17 26.60 21.08
CA GLY A 942 -35.81 26.36 19.69
C GLY A 942 -34.29 26.15 19.48
N ASP A 943 -33.45 26.87 20.24
CA ASP A 943 -32.00 26.70 20.22
C ASP A 943 -31.60 25.32 20.80
N ALA A 944 -32.29 24.88 21.85
CA ALA A 944 -32.08 23.56 22.44
C ALA A 944 -32.40 22.44 21.43
N GLU A 945 -33.59 22.50 20.80
CA GLU A 945 -33.99 21.52 19.79
C GLU A 945 -33.02 21.49 18.59
N ALA A 946 -32.58 22.65 18.11
CA ALA A 946 -31.63 22.74 17.03
C ALA A 946 -30.29 22.04 17.40
N LEU A 947 -29.76 22.28 18.60
CA LEU A 947 -28.50 21.68 19.04
C LEU A 947 -28.59 20.16 19.17
N ILE A 948 -29.67 19.66 19.81
CA ILE A 948 -29.82 18.20 20.05
C ILE A 948 -30.32 17.43 18.84
N SER A 949 -30.59 18.12 17.72
CA SER A 949 -30.99 17.51 16.45
C SER A 949 -29.80 17.30 15.48
N VAL A 950 -28.57 17.69 15.89
CA VAL A 950 -27.38 17.52 15.06
C VAL A 950 -26.97 16.05 15.03
N GLY A 951 -26.66 15.53 13.83
CA GLY A 951 -26.23 14.16 13.61
C GLY A 951 -27.37 13.16 13.44
N GLU A 952 -27.01 11.90 13.14
CA GLU A 952 -27.96 10.83 12.80
C GLU A 952 -28.25 9.87 13.97
N SER A 953 -27.43 9.88 15.03
CA SER A 953 -27.62 8.94 16.13
C SER A 953 -28.95 9.18 16.86
N PRO A 954 -29.63 8.10 17.30
CA PRO A 954 -30.96 8.23 17.90
C PRO A 954 -30.96 9.11 19.17
N ARG A 955 -31.96 9.95 19.31
CA ARG A 955 -32.20 10.78 20.51
C ARG A 955 -33.15 10.08 21.46
N ALA A 956 -32.81 10.08 22.75
CA ALA A 956 -33.71 9.59 23.79
C ALA A 956 -34.86 10.59 24.03
N GLU A 957 -36.07 10.23 23.69
CA GLU A 957 -37.27 11.06 23.86
C GLU A 957 -37.61 11.34 25.32
N SER A 958 -37.11 10.54 26.25
CA SER A 958 -37.31 10.69 27.68
C SER A 958 -36.55 11.88 28.29
N LEU A 959 -35.58 12.46 27.57
CA LEU A 959 -34.77 13.59 28.04
C LEU A 959 -35.38 14.91 27.63
N GLY A 960 -35.56 15.82 28.59
CA GLY A 960 -35.99 17.17 28.27
C GLY A 960 -34.97 17.93 27.44
N ALA A 961 -35.41 18.60 26.34
CA ALA A 961 -34.54 19.24 25.37
C ALA A 961 -33.58 20.27 26.02
N ALA A 962 -34.03 21.10 26.92
CA ALA A 962 -33.18 22.10 27.59
C ALA A 962 -32.09 21.45 28.44
N GLU A 963 -32.42 20.39 29.15
CA GLU A 963 -31.46 19.61 29.96
C GLU A 963 -30.42 18.92 29.07
N HIS A 964 -30.88 18.21 28.04
CA HIS A 964 -30.01 17.53 27.12
C HIS A 964 -29.06 18.52 26.42
N ALA A 965 -29.56 19.67 25.97
CA ALA A 965 -28.74 20.70 25.33
C ALA A 965 -27.71 21.33 26.31
N ALA A 966 -28.06 21.56 27.57
CA ALA A 966 -27.11 22.06 28.57
C ALA A 966 -25.96 21.06 28.78
N TRP A 967 -26.27 19.77 28.94
CA TRP A 967 -25.26 18.72 29.10
C TRP A 967 -24.46 18.51 27.79
N THR A 968 -25.05 18.76 26.64
CA THR A 968 -24.31 18.72 25.37
C THR A 968 -23.18 19.75 25.32
N LEU A 969 -23.40 20.96 25.86
CA LEU A 969 -22.34 21.97 25.94
C LEU A 969 -21.29 21.63 27.02
N ALA A 970 -21.69 21.00 28.13
CA ALA A 970 -20.74 20.49 29.09
C ALA A 970 -19.87 19.38 28.50
N ALA A 971 -20.46 18.45 27.73
CA ALA A 971 -19.73 17.41 27.01
C ALA A 971 -18.79 17.99 25.94
N ALA A 972 -19.24 19.03 25.20
CA ALA A 972 -18.41 19.73 24.22
C ALA A 972 -17.21 20.44 24.88
N LEU A 973 -17.40 21.05 26.04
CA LEU A 973 -16.30 21.61 26.84
C LEU A 973 -15.28 20.50 27.18
N MET A 974 -15.75 19.35 27.66
CA MET A 974 -14.86 18.26 28.06
C MET A 974 -14.08 17.68 26.86
N LEU A 975 -14.73 17.49 25.70
CA LEU A 975 -14.05 17.01 24.48
C LEU A 975 -13.04 18.03 23.94
N ASN A 976 -13.17 19.31 24.28
CA ASN A 976 -12.26 20.38 23.85
C ASN A 976 -11.17 20.72 24.89
N LEU A 977 -11.13 20.01 26.02
CA LEU A 977 -10.04 20.20 26.99
C LEU A 977 -8.70 19.79 26.43
N SER A 978 -7.65 20.56 26.73
CA SER A 978 -6.27 20.18 26.39
C SER A 978 -5.93 18.76 26.86
N GLU A 979 -6.38 18.36 28.04
CA GLU A 979 -6.15 17.03 28.61
C GLU A 979 -6.83 15.92 27.80
N THR A 980 -8.01 16.17 27.22
CA THR A 980 -8.72 15.21 26.39
C THR A 980 -7.97 14.97 25.07
N VAL A 981 -7.43 16.02 24.46
CA VAL A 981 -6.75 15.95 23.14
C VAL A 981 -5.24 15.76 23.22
N THR A 982 -4.69 15.65 24.44
CA THR A 982 -3.26 15.36 24.66
C THR A 982 -3.08 14.01 25.35
N ARG A 983 -1.88 13.48 25.19
CA ARG A 983 -1.36 12.35 25.95
C ARG A 983 -0.40 12.88 27.03
N GLY A 984 -0.54 12.46 28.25
CA GLY A 984 0.39 12.85 29.33
C GLY A 984 -0.29 13.04 30.64
#